data_c1eeaad614e049415c3ef3a6191a0f11
#
_entry.id   c1eeaad614e049415c3ef3a6191a0f11
#
_cell.length_a   1.000
_cell.length_b   1.000
_cell.length_c   1.000
_cell.angle_alpha   90.00
_cell.angle_beta   90.00
_cell.angle_gamma   90.00
#
_symmetry.space_group_name_H-M   'P 1'
#
loop_
_entity.id
_entity.type
_entity.pdbx_description
1 polymer ?
#
loop_
_entity_poly.entity_id
_entity_poly.type
_entity_poly.pdbx_seq_one_letter_code
_entity_poly.pdbx_strand_id
1 'polypeptide(L)'
;HRPYFEVLIVTSAPAARWPGLAAEWRRLRRPLDAFIYEPVFVGSFEDAFCAAVLNPELAAVVIHEGFAFRSRHDAPVLRTLAEAADQRETPDVSALHLAQALKRVRPELDLYLLSNGHVEDIAGDPKANSLRRVFYAVEELLELHLAVLEGVQDRYDTPFFDNLKKYAQRPIGTFHALPIARGKSILKSDWIRDMGEFYGLTLFLAESSATTGGLDSLLEPTGNIKKAQQMAARAFGADHVFFVTNGTSTSNKMAVQALLAPGDIAIVDRNCHKSHHYGMVLAGAQPLYVEAFPMTEYSMYGAVPLRTIKQALLNLKADGRLHRAKMVDLTNCTFDGHIYNTRRVMEECLAIKPDLIFLWDEAWFGFARFSPFLRPRTAMGAANDIEAWLRDPMALVQYEKQRAELGENPSDDVLLDTRLIPDPRKVKLRVYQTNSTHKSMSALRQGSMLLVKDVEFHSVEAQFHEAVFTHASTSPNQQLIASLDVARRQMELEGYGLVHNAIEVALAIRMAVAHHPLISKYFQILGADKMVPQQYRQTGFTDFLDPKSNWVTALHSMREDEFCLDPTRMTMVCGTAGFDGTQFKGLLAERYNIQLNKTSRNSVLLQSNINNTRSDVAHLIRVLVAISQEIDQRLAQGGPHVRQAFEARVKSFMTDVPDLPNFSHFHDAYRRDAGKHTNEGDIRSGFYAAYNAQGCEYIRLADPEIDKRLKNGPELVSANFVIPYPPGFPIMVPGQVITRETIDFMRKLDVKEIHGYDAAEGLKLVRADALVKRAEPAKKRVA
;
A
#
# COMPACT_ATOMS: atom_id res chain seq x y z
N HIS A 1 16.58 28.59 11.34
CA HIS A 1 15.76 27.55 11.98
C HIS A 1 16.51 26.22 11.88
N ARG A 2 16.87 25.62 13.04
CA ARG A 2 17.48 24.28 13.11
C ARG A 2 16.39 23.27 13.50
N PRO A 3 16.27 22.12 12.80
CA PRO A 3 15.33 21.07 13.19
C PRO A 3 15.59 20.59 14.63
N TYR A 4 14.51 20.22 15.32
CA TYR A 4 14.52 19.76 16.70
C TYR A 4 14.14 18.29 16.76
N PHE A 5 14.74 17.54 17.70
CA PHE A 5 14.37 16.17 18.04
C PHE A 5 14.70 15.86 19.50
N GLU A 6 14.33 14.68 19.97
CA GLU A 6 14.64 14.22 21.32
C GLU A 6 15.52 12.95 21.28
N VAL A 7 16.36 12.80 22.29
CA VAL A 7 17.23 11.66 22.51
C VAL A 7 16.85 11.00 23.82
N LEU A 8 16.43 9.75 23.75
CA LEU A 8 16.10 8.96 24.94
C LEU A 8 17.36 8.44 25.58
N ILE A 9 17.56 8.71 26.86
CA ILE A 9 18.69 8.24 27.67
C ILE A 9 18.15 7.23 28.68
N VAL A 10 18.48 5.95 28.48
CA VAL A 10 18.13 4.88 29.42
C VAL A 10 19.28 4.71 30.40
N THR A 11 19.05 4.90 31.71
CA THR A 11 20.12 4.92 32.70
C THR A 11 19.69 4.39 34.07
N SER A 12 20.61 3.75 34.79
CA SER A 12 20.44 3.34 36.18
C SER A 12 20.59 4.53 37.18
N ALA A 13 21.02 5.71 36.72
CA ALA A 13 21.20 6.88 37.57
C ALA A 13 19.89 7.29 38.24
N PRO A 14 19.90 7.61 39.54
CA PRO A 14 18.70 8.10 40.26
C PRO A 14 18.10 9.33 39.58
N ALA A 15 16.76 9.45 39.57
CA ALA A 15 16.04 10.57 38.94
C ALA A 15 16.48 11.95 39.46
N ALA A 16 16.92 12.05 40.72
CA ALA A 16 17.47 13.29 41.31
C ALA A 16 18.72 13.81 40.59
N ARG A 17 19.46 12.96 39.87
CA ARG A 17 20.65 13.34 39.09
C ARG A 17 20.34 13.73 37.64
N TRP A 18 19.16 13.43 37.10
CA TRP A 18 18.82 13.66 35.71
C TRP A 18 18.91 15.14 35.29
N PRO A 19 18.48 16.14 36.10
CA PRO A 19 18.68 17.55 35.73
C PRO A 19 20.13 17.94 35.52
N GLY A 20 21.04 17.39 36.33
CA GLY A 20 22.49 17.60 36.20
C GLY A 20 23.04 16.98 34.92
N LEU A 21 22.68 15.71 34.64
CA LEU A 21 23.05 15.04 33.42
C LEU A 21 22.51 15.76 32.17
N ALA A 22 21.26 16.20 32.21
CA ALA A 22 20.68 16.98 31.09
C ALA A 22 21.47 18.28 30.83
N ALA A 23 21.92 18.95 31.90
CA ALA A 23 22.76 20.14 31.77
C ALA A 23 24.13 19.82 31.13
N GLU A 24 24.72 18.67 31.45
CA GLU A 24 25.95 18.20 30.79
C GLU A 24 25.76 17.98 29.30
N TRP A 25 24.70 17.28 28.87
CA TRP A 25 24.36 17.08 27.47
C TRP A 25 24.13 18.41 26.75
N ARG A 26 23.43 19.37 27.35
CA ARG A 26 23.18 20.71 26.76
C ARG A 26 24.47 21.51 26.56
N ARG A 27 25.50 21.33 27.41
CA ARG A 27 26.80 22.00 27.26
C ARG A 27 27.60 21.53 26.04
N LEU A 28 27.29 20.34 25.48
CA LEU A 28 27.95 19.79 24.28
C LEU A 28 27.50 20.52 23.01
N ARG A 29 26.36 21.24 23.04
CA ARG A 29 25.80 21.93 21.87
C ARG A 29 26.75 23.00 21.36
N ARG A 30 26.97 23.00 20.07
CA ARG A 30 27.82 23.96 19.37
C ARG A 30 26.99 24.88 18.49
N PRO A 31 27.43 26.15 18.22
CA PRO A 31 26.75 27.05 17.31
C PRO A 31 26.60 26.52 15.89
N LEU A 32 27.52 25.67 15.45
CA LEU A 32 27.55 25.06 14.10
C LEU A 32 26.76 23.77 13.97
N ASP A 33 26.20 23.22 15.04
CA ASP A 33 25.39 22.01 14.97
C ASP A 33 24.15 22.25 14.09
N ALA A 34 23.92 21.35 13.15
CA ALA A 34 22.83 21.46 12.18
C ALA A 34 21.44 21.26 12.85
N PHE A 35 21.41 20.57 13.98
CA PHE A 35 20.21 20.21 14.73
C PHE A 35 20.29 20.65 16.19
N ILE A 36 19.11 20.67 16.84
CA ILE A 36 18.99 20.86 18.29
C ILE A 36 18.23 19.68 18.85
N TYR A 37 18.70 19.10 19.94
CA TYR A 37 17.96 18.03 20.62
C TYR A 37 17.91 18.25 22.15
N GLU A 38 16.92 17.60 22.79
CA GLU A 38 16.81 17.50 24.22
C GLU A 38 16.96 16.05 24.68
N PRO A 39 17.75 15.79 25.75
CA PRO A 39 17.81 14.46 26.36
C PRO A 39 16.60 14.22 27.25
N VAL A 40 15.95 13.05 27.07
CA VAL A 40 14.84 12.55 27.88
C VAL A 40 15.32 11.34 28.64
N PHE A 41 15.21 11.32 29.98
CA PHE A 41 15.75 10.27 30.81
C PHE A 41 14.68 9.29 31.28
N VAL A 42 15.03 8.00 31.29
CA VAL A 42 14.21 6.91 31.82
C VAL A 42 15.08 5.90 32.56
N GLY A 43 14.50 5.16 33.51
CA GLY A 43 15.24 4.27 34.40
C GLY A 43 14.95 2.78 34.24
N SER A 44 14.10 2.38 33.30
CA SER A 44 13.71 0.97 33.14
C SER A 44 13.46 0.59 31.69
N PHE A 45 13.44 -0.73 31.43
CA PHE A 45 13.05 -1.29 30.13
C PHE A 45 11.62 -0.87 29.75
N GLU A 46 10.66 -1.02 30.67
CA GLU A 46 9.26 -0.65 30.44
C GLU A 46 9.14 0.82 30.10
N ASP A 47 9.80 1.72 30.86
CA ASP A 47 9.75 3.17 30.58
C ASP A 47 10.39 3.51 29.23
N ALA A 48 11.50 2.86 28.87
CA ALA A 48 12.18 3.08 27.59
C ALA A 48 11.31 2.64 26.41
N PHE A 49 10.69 1.48 26.54
CA PHE A 49 9.76 0.97 25.52
C PHE A 49 8.53 1.87 25.37
N CYS A 50 7.92 2.27 26.50
CA CYS A 50 6.79 3.19 26.49
C CYS A 50 7.15 4.56 25.90
N ALA A 51 8.30 5.12 26.27
CA ALA A 51 8.78 6.37 25.69
C ALA A 51 8.95 6.26 24.17
N ALA A 52 9.51 5.16 23.68
CA ALA A 52 9.66 4.94 22.23
C ALA A 52 8.33 4.83 21.50
N VAL A 53 7.30 4.26 22.13
CA VAL A 53 5.96 4.13 21.54
C VAL A 53 5.18 5.45 21.59
N LEU A 54 5.31 6.21 22.66
CA LEU A 54 4.46 7.40 22.91
C LEU A 54 5.07 8.71 22.44
N ASN A 55 6.40 8.76 22.29
CA ASN A 55 7.09 9.99 21.94
C ASN A 55 7.52 10.02 20.46
N PRO A 56 6.80 10.72 19.59
CA PRO A 56 7.12 10.80 18.16
C PRO A 56 8.38 11.63 17.86
N GLU A 57 8.82 12.49 18.77
CA GLU A 57 9.97 13.38 18.58
C GLU A 57 11.31 12.66 18.77
N LEU A 58 11.30 11.41 19.25
CA LEU A 58 12.52 10.62 19.41
C LEU A 58 13.17 10.28 18.08
N ALA A 59 14.45 10.61 17.94
CA ALA A 59 15.28 10.24 16.81
C ALA A 59 16.42 9.28 17.15
N ALA A 60 16.84 9.23 18.41
CA ALA A 60 17.91 8.37 18.87
C ALA A 60 17.69 7.89 20.31
N VAL A 61 18.31 6.77 20.66
CA VAL A 61 18.29 6.23 22.02
C VAL A 61 19.72 5.89 22.44
N VAL A 62 20.11 6.33 23.62
CA VAL A 62 21.38 5.99 24.28
C VAL A 62 21.05 5.07 25.45
N ILE A 63 21.59 3.88 25.45
CA ILE A 63 21.34 2.83 26.45
C ILE A 63 22.58 2.69 27.33
N HIS A 64 22.46 3.00 28.63
CA HIS A 64 23.46 2.67 29.63
C HIS A 64 23.08 1.34 30.26
N GLU A 65 24.03 0.49 30.55
CA GLU A 65 23.79 -0.77 31.25
C GLU A 65 23.33 -0.57 32.70
N GLY A 66 22.69 -1.60 33.27
CA GLY A 66 22.31 -1.65 34.69
C GLY A 66 20.95 -1.02 35.05
N PHE A 67 20.13 -0.68 34.06
CA PHE A 67 18.76 -0.22 34.29
C PHE A 67 17.84 -1.37 34.78
N ALA A 68 16.72 -1.02 35.43
CA ALA A 68 15.74 -1.98 35.89
C ALA A 68 14.85 -2.47 34.74
N PHE A 69 14.26 -3.67 34.87
CA PHE A 69 13.24 -4.12 33.89
C PHE A 69 11.93 -3.35 34.11
N ARG A 70 11.40 -3.33 35.34
CA ARG A 70 10.10 -2.74 35.66
C ARG A 70 10.18 -1.25 35.95
N SER A 71 9.17 -0.55 35.48
CA SER A 71 8.93 0.84 35.82
C SER A 71 8.58 1.02 37.29
N ARG A 72 8.97 2.16 37.83
CA ARG A 72 8.51 2.63 39.16
C ARG A 72 7.12 3.28 39.11
N HIS A 73 6.62 3.55 37.90
CA HIS A 73 5.28 4.12 37.65
C HIS A 73 4.26 3.00 37.45
N ASP A 74 3.10 3.16 38.05
CA ASP A 74 2.01 2.21 37.85
C ASP A 74 1.20 2.61 36.61
N ALA A 75 1.50 1.98 35.50
CA ALA A 75 0.86 2.18 34.20
C ALA A 75 0.44 0.85 33.59
N PRO A 76 -0.68 0.22 34.05
CA PRO A 76 -1.06 -1.13 33.66
C PRO A 76 -1.20 -1.33 32.13
N VAL A 77 -1.75 -0.34 31.43
CA VAL A 77 -1.94 -0.41 29.95
C VAL A 77 -0.61 -0.43 29.23
N LEU A 78 0.35 0.38 29.67
CA LEU A 78 1.69 0.42 29.07
C LEU A 78 2.49 -0.85 29.38
N ARG A 79 2.29 -1.41 30.57
CA ARG A 79 2.88 -2.70 30.97
C ARG A 79 2.37 -3.82 30.07
N THR A 80 1.06 -3.88 29.81
CA THR A 80 0.47 -4.88 28.89
C THR A 80 1.04 -4.75 27.46
N LEU A 81 1.33 -3.53 26.99
CA LEU A 81 1.98 -3.33 25.69
C LEU A 81 3.43 -3.81 25.69
N ALA A 82 4.19 -3.53 26.77
CA ALA A 82 5.56 -3.98 26.90
C ALA A 82 5.64 -5.51 26.99
N GLU A 83 4.76 -6.15 27.76
CA GLU A 83 4.63 -7.60 27.88
C GLU A 83 4.21 -8.26 26.55
N ALA A 84 3.31 -7.64 25.80
CA ALA A 84 2.92 -8.11 24.46
C ALA A 84 4.05 -8.01 23.43
N ALA A 85 5.00 -7.10 23.64
CA ALA A 85 6.18 -6.94 22.80
C ALA A 85 7.30 -7.90 23.20
N ASP A 86 7.38 -8.28 24.47
CA ASP A 86 8.35 -9.24 25.00
C ASP A 86 7.66 -10.57 25.38
N GLN A 87 7.63 -11.51 24.45
CA GLN A 87 6.98 -12.83 24.60
C GLN A 87 7.82 -13.82 25.42
N ARG A 88 8.78 -13.40 26.23
CA ARG A 88 9.66 -14.29 26.97
C ARG A 88 9.08 -14.63 28.34
N GLU A 89 9.29 -15.89 28.73
CA GLU A 89 8.94 -16.40 30.06
C GLU A 89 9.79 -15.77 31.19
N THR A 90 11.01 -15.34 30.88
CA THR A 90 11.92 -14.70 31.84
C THR A 90 12.40 -13.34 31.32
N PRO A 91 12.24 -12.25 32.12
CA PRO A 91 12.69 -10.91 31.74
C PRO A 91 14.22 -10.88 31.56
N ASP A 92 14.69 -10.53 30.38
CA ASP A 92 16.10 -10.26 30.11
C ASP A 92 16.35 -8.75 30.20
N VAL A 93 17.17 -8.33 31.15
CA VAL A 93 17.48 -6.92 31.44
C VAL A 93 18.70 -6.45 30.65
N SER A 94 19.16 -7.19 29.67
CA SER A 94 20.32 -6.78 28.88
C SER A 94 20.01 -5.58 27.98
N ALA A 95 20.98 -4.71 27.84
CA ALA A 95 20.90 -3.53 26.96
C ALA A 95 20.69 -3.94 25.48
N LEU A 96 21.28 -5.06 25.08
CA LEU A 96 21.13 -5.62 23.72
C LEU A 96 19.70 -6.10 23.47
N HIS A 97 19.04 -6.66 24.47
CA HIS A 97 17.64 -7.04 24.37
C HIS A 97 16.72 -5.84 24.21
N LEU A 98 16.93 -4.80 25.01
CA LEU A 98 16.21 -3.52 24.87
C LEU A 98 16.40 -2.96 23.45
N ALA A 99 17.64 -2.95 22.95
CA ALA A 99 17.94 -2.47 21.61
C ALA A 99 17.15 -3.23 20.53
N GLN A 100 17.06 -4.55 20.63
CA GLN A 100 16.27 -5.35 19.71
C GLN A 100 14.75 -5.04 19.80
N ALA A 101 14.22 -4.91 21.02
CA ALA A 101 12.82 -4.60 21.24
C ALA A 101 12.46 -3.22 20.64
N LEU A 102 13.31 -2.21 20.84
CA LEU A 102 13.14 -0.87 20.27
C LEU A 102 13.20 -0.90 18.73
N LYS A 103 14.16 -1.62 18.14
CA LYS A 103 14.27 -1.75 16.67
C LYS A 103 13.06 -2.44 16.02
N ARG A 104 12.42 -3.39 16.71
CA ARG A 104 11.18 -4.02 16.21
C ARG A 104 10.04 -3.01 16.11
N VAL A 105 9.92 -2.11 17.08
CA VAL A 105 8.85 -1.11 17.12
C VAL A 105 9.17 0.09 16.26
N ARG A 106 10.39 0.62 16.37
CA ARG A 106 10.86 1.82 15.67
C ARG A 106 12.21 1.60 15.00
N PRO A 107 12.22 0.90 13.83
CA PRO A 107 13.46 0.54 13.13
C PRO A 107 14.26 1.76 12.65
N GLU A 108 13.63 2.94 12.56
CA GLU A 108 14.26 4.19 12.16
C GLU A 108 15.14 4.81 13.25
N LEU A 109 14.95 4.47 14.53
CA LEU A 109 15.76 5.03 15.62
C LEU A 109 17.21 4.58 15.56
N ASP A 110 18.14 5.51 15.73
CA ASP A 110 19.55 5.19 15.97
C ASP A 110 19.74 4.78 17.44
N LEU A 111 20.34 3.62 17.64
CA LEU A 111 20.59 3.08 18.98
C LEU A 111 22.07 3.05 19.27
N TYR A 112 22.44 3.59 20.41
CA TYR A 112 23.79 3.67 20.92
C TYR A 112 23.87 2.96 22.28
N LEU A 113 24.90 2.16 22.49
CA LEU A 113 25.18 1.49 23.76
C LEU A 113 26.36 2.16 24.44
N LEU A 114 26.19 2.52 25.71
CA LEU A 114 27.30 2.90 26.59
C LEU A 114 27.54 1.77 27.57
N SER A 115 28.65 1.02 27.39
CA SER A 115 28.95 -0.19 28.12
C SER A 115 30.17 -0.06 29.03
N ASN A 116 30.17 -0.82 30.12
CA ASN A 116 31.34 -1.11 30.95
C ASN A 116 31.86 -2.54 30.74
N GLY A 117 31.21 -3.30 29.87
CA GLY A 117 31.55 -4.71 29.57
C GLY A 117 32.80 -4.88 28.71
N HIS A 118 33.18 -6.12 28.48
CA HIS A 118 34.27 -6.43 27.57
C HIS A 118 33.85 -6.33 26.11
N VAL A 119 34.71 -5.77 25.25
CA VAL A 119 34.46 -5.60 23.82
C VAL A 119 34.07 -6.89 23.15
N GLU A 120 34.72 -8.00 23.52
CA GLU A 120 34.55 -9.32 22.93
C GLU A 120 33.14 -9.88 23.15
N ASP A 121 32.57 -9.64 24.33
CA ASP A 121 31.20 -10.09 24.69
C ASP A 121 30.12 -9.40 23.87
N ILE A 122 30.33 -8.11 23.54
CA ILE A 122 29.37 -7.32 22.79
C ILE A 122 29.53 -7.55 21.28
N ALA A 123 30.77 -7.54 20.77
CA ALA A 123 31.05 -7.67 19.34
C ALA A 123 30.69 -9.07 18.78
N GLY A 124 30.70 -10.11 19.61
CA GLY A 124 30.29 -11.46 19.23
C GLY A 124 28.79 -11.74 19.28
N ASP A 125 27.98 -10.85 19.88
CA ASP A 125 26.53 -11.05 20.01
C ASP A 125 25.82 -10.53 18.76
N PRO A 126 25.07 -11.39 18.03
CA PRO A 126 24.26 -10.94 16.86
C PRO A 126 23.25 -9.84 17.18
N LYS A 127 22.83 -9.70 18.44
CA LYS A 127 21.92 -8.64 18.88
C LYS A 127 22.57 -7.25 18.79
N ALA A 128 23.89 -7.16 18.82
CA ALA A 128 24.64 -5.92 18.65
C ALA A 128 24.44 -5.30 17.26
N ASN A 129 23.99 -6.06 16.26
CA ASN A 129 23.60 -5.53 14.94
C ASN A 129 22.43 -4.53 14.99
N SER A 130 21.70 -4.49 16.10
CA SER A 130 20.66 -3.47 16.33
C SER A 130 21.24 -2.10 16.68
N LEU A 131 22.49 -2.03 17.07
CA LEU A 131 23.16 -0.81 17.49
C LEU A 131 23.85 -0.12 16.33
N ARG A 132 23.80 1.20 16.30
CA ARG A 132 24.59 2.00 15.36
C ARG A 132 26.06 2.06 15.81
N ARG A 133 26.31 2.22 17.10
CA ARG A 133 27.66 2.26 17.68
C ARG A 133 27.63 1.92 19.17
N VAL A 134 28.73 1.33 19.63
CA VAL A 134 29.00 1.07 21.05
C VAL A 134 30.08 2.01 21.54
N PHE A 135 29.87 2.63 22.68
CA PHE A 135 30.83 3.47 23.39
C PHE A 135 31.15 2.85 24.73
N TYR A 136 32.34 3.10 25.22
CA TYR A 136 32.75 2.68 26.56
C TYR A 136 32.66 3.86 27.54
N ALA A 137 32.34 3.60 28.82
CA ALA A 137 32.09 4.61 29.82
C ALA A 137 33.23 5.59 30.09
N VAL A 138 34.44 5.22 29.67
CA VAL A 138 35.64 6.08 29.74
C VAL A 138 35.82 7.04 28.58
N GLU A 139 34.99 6.90 27.53
CA GLU A 139 35.02 7.76 26.36
C GLU A 139 34.31 9.11 26.65
N GLU A 140 34.74 10.15 25.94
CA GLU A 140 34.18 11.49 26.11
C GLU A 140 32.74 11.55 25.55
N LEU A 141 31.79 12.15 26.26
CA LEU A 141 30.42 12.38 25.83
C LEU A 141 30.33 13.19 24.52
N LEU A 142 31.35 13.94 24.17
CA LEU A 142 31.41 14.70 22.91
C LEU A 142 31.35 13.76 21.69
N GLU A 143 32.07 12.62 21.70
CA GLU A 143 32.04 11.67 20.60
C GLU A 143 30.65 11.06 20.41
N LEU A 144 29.96 10.76 21.51
CA LEU A 144 28.59 10.27 21.49
C LEU A 144 27.63 11.34 20.94
N HIS A 145 27.77 12.61 21.38
CA HIS A 145 27.00 13.74 20.86
C HIS A 145 27.18 13.87 19.33
N LEU A 146 28.41 13.81 18.83
CA LEU A 146 28.71 13.90 17.42
C LEU A 146 28.11 12.73 16.64
N ALA A 147 28.19 11.50 17.17
CA ALA A 147 27.62 10.31 16.55
C ALA A 147 26.07 10.39 16.45
N VAL A 148 25.40 10.95 17.48
CA VAL A 148 23.95 11.19 17.45
C VAL A 148 23.59 12.17 16.32
N LEU A 149 24.30 13.30 16.22
CA LEU A 149 24.07 14.28 15.15
C LEU A 149 24.34 13.70 13.76
N GLU A 150 25.41 12.92 13.59
CA GLU A 150 25.74 12.22 12.34
C GLU A 150 24.63 11.26 11.93
N GLY A 151 24.09 10.47 12.88
CA GLY A 151 23.02 9.53 12.63
C GLY A 151 21.74 10.20 12.12
N VAL A 152 21.37 11.34 12.69
CA VAL A 152 20.24 12.14 12.20
C VAL A 152 20.54 12.76 10.83
N GLN A 153 21.77 13.26 10.63
CA GLN A 153 22.21 13.83 9.35
C GLN A 153 22.10 12.80 8.22
N ASP A 154 22.51 11.56 8.43
CA ASP A 154 22.41 10.47 7.43
C ASP A 154 20.98 10.19 6.97
N ARG A 155 19.99 10.46 7.82
CA ARG A 155 18.56 10.35 7.46
C ARG A 155 18.00 11.64 6.88
N TYR A 156 18.55 12.79 7.28
CA TYR A 156 18.15 14.12 6.82
C TYR A 156 18.63 14.43 5.40
N ASP A 157 19.77 13.88 4.97
CA ASP A 157 20.33 14.13 3.67
C ASP A 157 19.38 13.74 2.54
N THR A 158 19.29 14.60 1.53
CA THR A 158 18.54 14.37 0.29
C THR A 158 19.48 14.51 -0.90
N PRO A 159 20.20 13.42 -1.27
CA PRO A 159 21.30 13.51 -2.25
C PRO A 159 20.91 14.16 -3.58
N PHE A 160 19.74 13.83 -4.10
CA PHE A 160 19.27 14.39 -5.35
C PHE A 160 18.74 15.82 -5.18
N PHE A 161 17.85 16.04 -4.19
CA PHE A 161 17.25 17.36 -3.96
C PHE A 161 18.29 18.41 -3.57
N ASP A 162 19.24 18.06 -2.72
CA ASP A 162 20.32 18.98 -2.31
C ASP A 162 21.21 19.38 -3.49
N ASN A 163 21.50 18.44 -4.40
CA ASN A 163 22.25 18.76 -5.61
C ASN A 163 21.43 19.55 -6.64
N LEU A 164 20.11 19.29 -6.74
CA LEU A 164 19.22 20.10 -7.58
C LEU A 164 19.14 21.55 -7.08
N LYS A 165 19.09 21.77 -5.75
CA LYS A 165 19.17 23.13 -5.16
C LYS A 165 20.49 23.82 -5.53
N LYS A 166 21.62 23.12 -5.37
CA LYS A 166 22.94 23.66 -5.75
C LYS A 166 23.01 23.97 -7.23
N TYR A 167 22.47 23.12 -8.10
CA TYR A 167 22.37 23.34 -9.53
C TYR A 167 21.56 24.60 -9.86
N ALA A 168 20.37 24.75 -9.24
CA ALA A 168 19.49 25.89 -9.46
C ALA A 168 20.14 27.23 -9.12
N GLN A 169 21.05 27.26 -8.13
CA GLN A 169 21.73 28.45 -7.65
C GLN A 169 22.95 28.87 -8.51
N ARG A 170 23.42 28.00 -9.42
CA ARG A 170 24.59 28.32 -10.26
C ARG A 170 24.22 29.22 -11.46
N PRO A 171 25.11 30.09 -11.93
CA PRO A 171 24.96 30.80 -13.20
C PRO A 171 25.27 29.83 -14.34
N ILE A 172 24.24 29.18 -14.91
CA ILE A 172 24.40 28.17 -15.94
C ILE A 172 23.94 28.72 -17.28
N GLY A 173 24.80 28.59 -18.31
CA GLY A 173 24.44 28.76 -19.70
C GLY A 173 23.80 27.49 -20.26
N THR A 174 22.60 27.62 -20.83
CA THR A 174 21.85 26.47 -21.37
C THR A 174 21.87 26.49 -22.88
N PHE A 175 22.42 25.44 -23.49
CA PHE A 175 22.46 25.18 -24.93
C PHE A 175 21.86 23.82 -25.28
N HIS A 176 20.96 23.33 -24.41
CA HIS A 176 20.20 22.11 -24.61
C HIS A 176 18.76 22.42 -25.08
N ALA A 177 17.98 21.38 -25.38
CA ALA A 177 16.69 21.48 -26.06
C ALA A 177 15.53 22.05 -25.21
N LEU A 178 15.72 22.40 -23.92
CA LEU A 178 14.62 22.86 -23.04
C LEU A 178 14.58 24.40 -23.01
N PRO A 179 13.64 25.05 -23.74
CA PRO A 179 13.54 26.54 -23.74
C PRO A 179 13.01 27.11 -22.43
N ILE A 180 12.31 26.29 -21.62
CA ILE A 180 11.78 26.66 -20.29
C ILE A 180 12.90 26.74 -19.23
N ALA A 181 14.02 26.05 -19.45
CA ALA A 181 15.08 25.99 -18.47
C ALA A 181 15.62 27.41 -18.14
N ARG A 182 15.86 27.65 -16.83
CA ARG A 182 16.27 28.94 -16.28
C ARG A 182 15.20 30.05 -16.39
N GLY A 183 14.01 29.76 -16.91
CA GLY A 183 12.86 30.66 -16.96
C GLY A 183 12.96 31.82 -17.96
N LYS A 184 14.03 31.91 -18.76
CA LYS A 184 14.23 33.06 -19.67
C LYS A 184 13.14 33.20 -20.72
N SER A 185 12.64 32.10 -21.27
CA SER A 185 11.53 32.11 -22.24
C SER A 185 10.20 32.57 -21.63
N ILE A 186 9.97 32.28 -20.33
CA ILE A 186 8.77 32.67 -19.61
C ILE A 186 8.80 34.14 -19.21
N LEU A 187 9.90 34.57 -18.55
CA LEU A 187 10.03 35.92 -17.98
C LEU A 187 10.12 37.02 -19.03
N LYS A 188 10.57 36.70 -20.24
CA LYS A 188 10.66 37.63 -21.37
C LYS A 188 9.34 37.77 -22.15
N SER A 189 8.41 36.87 -21.95
CA SER A 189 7.15 36.85 -22.68
C SER A 189 6.09 37.69 -21.98
N ASP A 190 5.44 38.55 -22.71
CA ASP A 190 4.26 39.28 -22.22
C ASP A 190 2.99 38.40 -22.20
N TRP A 191 3.03 37.23 -22.87
CA TRP A 191 1.89 36.34 -23.02
C TRP A 191 1.77 35.22 -22.01
N ILE A 192 2.90 34.81 -21.40
CA ILE A 192 2.95 33.67 -20.45
C ILE A 192 3.72 34.00 -19.16
N ARG A 193 3.98 35.26 -18.88
CA ARG A 193 4.69 35.71 -17.67
C ARG A 193 3.96 35.32 -16.40
N ASP A 194 2.63 35.31 -16.42
CA ASP A 194 1.75 34.89 -15.35
C ASP A 194 2.05 33.45 -14.87
N MET A 195 2.45 32.55 -15.78
CA MET A 195 2.90 31.22 -15.41
C MET A 195 4.16 31.28 -14.51
N GLY A 196 5.11 32.18 -14.84
CA GLY A 196 6.32 32.39 -14.04
C GLY A 196 6.01 33.00 -12.66
N GLU A 197 5.06 33.92 -12.60
CA GLU A 197 4.61 34.54 -11.36
C GLU A 197 3.86 33.55 -10.46
N PHE A 198 3.04 32.69 -11.05
CA PHE A 198 2.27 31.67 -10.31
C PHE A 198 3.15 30.58 -9.73
N TYR A 199 4.05 29.97 -10.51
CA TYR A 199 4.89 28.86 -10.04
C TYR A 199 6.18 29.32 -9.34
N GLY A 200 6.61 30.53 -9.54
CA GLY A 200 7.85 31.09 -9.02
C GLY A 200 9.08 30.68 -9.81
N LEU A 201 10.09 31.57 -9.80
CA LEU A 201 11.31 31.40 -10.58
C LEU A 201 12.09 30.12 -10.26
N THR A 202 12.07 29.68 -9.00
CA THR A 202 12.84 28.51 -8.54
C THR A 202 12.47 27.23 -9.27
N LEU A 203 11.19 27.06 -9.65
CA LEU A 203 10.75 25.93 -10.47
C LEU A 203 11.54 25.84 -11.78
N PHE A 204 11.70 26.97 -12.48
CA PHE A 204 12.35 27.04 -13.77
C PHE A 204 13.89 27.01 -13.65
N LEU A 205 14.45 27.51 -12.55
CA LEU A 205 15.88 27.38 -12.25
C LEU A 205 16.32 25.92 -12.02
N ALA A 206 15.42 25.11 -11.50
CA ALA A 206 15.62 23.68 -11.29
C ALA A 206 15.36 22.83 -12.54
N GLU A 207 14.78 23.40 -13.61
CA GLU A 207 14.48 22.67 -14.84
C GLU A 207 15.72 22.45 -15.70
N SER A 208 15.99 21.19 -16.05
CA SER A 208 17.19 20.81 -16.79
C SER A 208 17.04 19.46 -17.49
N SER A 209 17.66 19.30 -18.65
CA SER A 209 17.91 18.00 -19.28
C SER A 209 19.30 17.43 -18.95
N ALA A 210 20.10 18.12 -18.14
CA ALA A 210 21.44 17.69 -17.80
C ALA A 210 21.43 16.48 -16.85
N THR A 211 22.32 15.54 -17.10
CA THR A 211 22.63 14.40 -16.21
C THR A 211 24.01 14.56 -15.56
N THR A 212 24.68 15.68 -15.82
CA THR A 212 26.00 16.03 -15.32
C THR A 212 25.95 17.26 -14.39
N GLY A 213 27.07 17.68 -13.85
CA GLY A 213 27.14 18.87 -13.02
C GLY A 213 26.53 18.74 -11.63
N GLY A 214 26.45 17.51 -11.12
CA GLY A 214 25.84 17.17 -9.81
C GLY A 214 24.41 16.61 -9.91
N LEU A 215 23.86 16.47 -11.12
CA LEU A 215 22.65 15.74 -11.44
C LEU A 215 22.97 14.30 -11.87
N ASP A 216 21.96 13.47 -12.12
CA ASP A 216 22.12 12.06 -12.43
C ASP A 216 21.06 11.63 -13.46
N SER A 217 21.23 10.47 -14.09
CA SER A 217 20.25 9.87 -14.99
C SER A 217 19.25 8.98 -14.21
N LEU A 218 17.95 9.17 -14.44
CA LEU A 218 16.93 8.27 -13.87
C LEU A 218 16.96 6.89 -14.52
N LEU A 219 17.33 6.81 -15.80
CA LEU A 219 17.35 5.55 -16.56
C LEU A 219 18.52 4.65 -16.14
N GLU A 220 19.67 5.24 -15.88
CA GLU A 220 20.90 4.57 -15.44
C GLU A 220 21.52 5.34 -14.27
N PRO A 221 20.95 5.25 -13.08
CA PRO A 221 21.43 6.04 -11.95
C PRO A 221 22.77 5.51 -11.46
N THR A 222 23.77 6.37 -11.44
CA THR A 222 25.13 6.07 -10.97
C THR A 222 25.59 7.00 -9.85
N GLY A 223 24.92 8.12 -9.67
CA GLY A 223 25.25 9.19 -8.74
C GLY A 223 24.20 9.46 -7.67
N ASN A 224 23.67 10.68 -7.69
CA ASN A 224 22.77 11.16 -6.62
C ASN A 224 21.41 10.48 -6.60
N ILE A 225 20.86 10.09 -7.76
CA ILE A 225 19.60 9.34 -7.80
C ILE A 225 19.84 7.94 -7.24
N LYS A 226 20.94 7.27 -7.60
CA LYS A 226 21.30 5.97 -7.05
C LYS A 226 21.40 6.03 -5.51
N LYS A 227 22.09 7.05 -5.00
CA LYS A 227 22.21 7.24 -3.55
C LYS A 227 20.85 7.49 -2.89
N ALA A 228 20.00 8.32 -3.48
CA ALA A 228 18.64 8.56 -3.00
C ALA A 228 17.78 7.29 -3.01
N GLN A 229 17.88 6.45 -4.04
CA GLN A 229 17.21 5.15 -4.11
C GLN A 229 17.73 4.17 -3.05
N GLN A 230 19.02 4.15 -2.77
CA GLN A 230 19.60 3.33 -1.69
C GLN A 230 19.09 3.78 -0.30
N MET A 231 18.99 5.10 -0.08
CA MET A 231 18.41 5.61 1.17
C MET A 231 16.92 5.28 1.29
N ALA A 232 16.18 5.31 0.19
CA ALA A 232 14.79 4.85 0.15
C ALA A 232 14.67 3.35 0.44
N ALA A 233 15.56 2.52 -0.10
CA ALA A 233 15.60 1.09 0.19
C ALA A 233 15.77 0.83 1.70
N ARG A 234 16.70 1.51 2.35
CA ARG A 234 16.87 1.47 3.81
C ARG A 234 15.59 1.87 4.55
N ALA A 235 15.00 3.01 4.21
CA ALA A 235 13.81 3.54 4.89
C ALA A 235 12.61 2.61 4.78
N PHE A 236 12.38 2.03 3.61
CA PHE A 236 11.25 1.13 3.36
C PHE A 236 11.53 -0.35 3.68
N GLY A 237 12.78 -0.71 3.97
CA GLY A 237 13.19 -2.09 4.28
C GLY A 237 13.25 -3.00 3.06
N ALA A 238 13.58 -2.44 1.90
CA ALA A 238 13.81 -3.14 0.65
C ALA A 238 15.32 -3.32 0.38
N ASP A 239 15.67 -4.20 -0.54
CA ASP A 239 17.06 -4.35 -1.01
C ASP A 239 17.35 -3.33 -2.12
N HIS A 240 16.37 -3.09 -3.02
CA HIS A 240 16.45 -2.09 -4.09
C HIS A 240 15.18 -1.26 -4.17
N VAL A 241 15.33 -0.01 -4.61
CA VAL A 241 14.21 0.89 -4.94
C VAL A 241 14.47 1.56 -6.27
N PHE A 242 13.44 1.61 -7.12
CA PHE A 242 13.42 2.37 -8.35
C PHE A 242 12.47 3.57 -8.20
N PHE A 243 12.96 4.77 -8.46
CA PHE A 243 12.11 5.95 -8.55
C PHE A 243 11.40 5.97 -9.90
N VAL A 244 10.11 6.23 -9.88
CA VAL A 244 9.25 6.25 -11.07
C VAL A 244 8.45 7.55 -11.11
N THR A 245 8.50 8.24 -12.23
CA THR A 245 7.90 9.58 -12.42
C THR A 245 6.56 9.56 -13.16
N ASN A 246 6.05 8.39 -13.52
CA ASN A 246 4.79 8.21 -14.25
C ASN A 246 3.73 7.44 -13.46
N GLY A 247 3.79 7.51 -12.12
CA GLY A 247 2.85 6.88 -11.21
C GLY A 247 3.01 5.36 -11.09
N THR A 248 2.32 4.79 -10.12
CA THR A 248 2.33 3.35 -9.87
C THR A 248 1.77 2.53 -11.05
N SER A 249 0.95 3.14 -11.90
CA SER A 249 0.54 2.51 -13.18
C SER A 249 1.74 2.11 -14.04
N THR A 250 2.81 2.88 -13.99
CA THR A 250 4.07 2.56 -14.68
C THR A 250 4.90 1.57 -13.87
N SER A 251 5.01 1.74 -12.55
CA SER A 251 5.72 0.78 -11.69
C SER A 251 5.18 -0.63 -11.83
N ASN A 252 3.85 -0.80 -11.85
CA ASN A 252 3.20 -2.11 -12.04
C ASN A 252 3.54 -2.71 -13.42
N LYS A 253 3.48 -1.92 -14.48
CA LYS A 253 3.85 -2.39 -15.84
C LYS A 253 5.32 -2.75 -15.95
N MET A 254 6.21 -1.98 -15.32
CA MET A 254 7.64 -2.29 -15.24
C MET A 254 7.88 -3.64 -14.56
N ALA A 255 7.26 -3.88 -13.40
CA ALA A 255 7.42 -5.13 -12.67
C ALA A 255 6.90 -6.32 -13.48
N VAL A 256 5.69 -6.21 -14.05
CA VAL A 256 5.10 -7.28 -14.87
C VAL A 256 5.97 -7.58 -16.11
N GLN A 257 6.43 -6.56 -16.84
CA GLN A 257 7.26 -6.74 -18.02
C GLN A 257 8.64 -7.35 -17.70
N ALA A 258 9.24 -6.95 -16.58
CA ALA A 258 10.55 -7.45 -16.18
C ALA A 258 10.52 -8.92 -15.72
N LEU A 259 9.40 -9.38 -15.17
CA LEU A 259 9.31 -10.64 -14.44
C LEU A 259 8.52 -11.73 -15.19
N LEU A 260 7.71 -11.37 -16.17
CA LEU A 260 6.87 -12.32 -16.93
C LEU A 260 7.22 -12.31 -18.40
N ALA A 261 7.18 -13.50 -18.99
CA ALA A 261 7.35 -13.76 -20.41
C ALA A 261 6.03 -14.21 -21.04
N PRO A 262 5.92 -14.16 -22.40
CA PRO A 262 4.76 -14.71 -23.09
C PRO A 262 4.48 -16.16 -22.71
N GLY A 263 3.23 -16.44 -22.31
CA GLY A 263 2.79 -17.77 -21.88
C GLY A 263 2.99 -18.08 -20.40
N ASP A 264 3.68 -17.25 -19.63
CA ASP A 264 3.67 -17.36 -18.17
C ASP A 264 2.28 -17.09 -17.60
N ILE A 265 1.92 -17.74 -16.50
CA ILE A 265 0.65 -17.55 -15.81
C ILE A 265 0.89 -16.67 -14.56
N ALA A 266 0.09 -15.61 -14.45
CA ALA A 266 -0.02 -14.82 -13.24
C ALA A 266 -1.39 -15.03 -12.59
N ILE A 267 -1.41 -15.30 -11.28
CA ILE A 267 -2.63 -15.33 -10.47
C ILE A 267 -2.90 -13.89 -10.04
N VAL A 268 -3.99 -13.31 -10.53
CA VAL A 268 -4.24 -11.87 -10.46
C VAL A 268 -5.58 -11.58 -9.82
N ASP A 269 -5.63 -10.65 -8.86
CA ASP A 269 -6.90 -10.09 -8.37
C ASP A 269 -7.68 -9.50 -9.54
N ARG A 270 -8.90 -9.99 -9.78
CA ARG A 270 -9.75 -9.52 -10.87
C ARG A 270 -10.09 -8.03 -10.75
N ASN A 271 -10.14 -7.52 -9.54
CA ASN A 271 -10.48 -6.13 -9.22
C ASN A 271 -9.25 -5.22 -9.06
N CYS A 272 -8.09 -5.67 -9.53
CA CYS A 272 -6.87 -4.87 -9.52
C CYS A 272 -6.98 -3.63 -10.42
N HIS A 273 -6.06 -2.68 -10.20
CA HIS A 273 -5.98 -1.49 -11.03
C HIS A 273 -5.69 -1.85 -12.49
N LYS A 274 -6.26 -1.09 -13.44
CA LYS A 274 -6.11 -1.32 -14.89
C LYS A 274 -4.67 -1.54 -15.36
N SER A 275 -3.67 -0.97 -14.67
CA SER A 275 -2.26 -1.13 -15.05
C SER A 275 -1.75 -2.57 -15.03
N HIS A 276 -2.28 -3.42 -14.16
CA HIS A 276 -1.94 -4.85 -14.12
C HIS A 276 -2.45 -5.57 -15.37
N HIS A 277 -3.71 -5.35 -15.72
CA HIS A 277 -4.30 -5.92 -16.95
C HIS A 277 -3.52 -5.49 -18.20
N TYR A 278 -3.21 -4.19 -18.35
CA TYR A 278 -2.40 -3.71 -19.46
C TYR A 278 -0.95 -4.22 -19.39
N GLY A 279 -0.40 -4.41 -18.20
CA GLY A 279 0.90 -5.07 -18.01
C GLY A 279 0.91 -6.47 -18.58
N MET A 280 -0.14 -7.28 -18.31
CA MET A 280 -0.30 -8.63 -18.86
C MET A 280 -0.44 -8.62 -20.39
N VAL A 281 -1.18 -7.66 -20.96
CA VAL A 281 -1.27 -7.47 -22.42
C VAL A 281 0.12 -7.20 -23.01
N LEU A 282 0.91 -6.32 -22.41
CA LEU A 282 2.24 -5.96 -22.91
C LEU A 282 3.24 -7.11 -22.78
N ALA A 283 3.26 -7.81 -21.66
CA ALA A 283 4.14 -8.94 -21.42
C ALA A 283 3.74 -10.19 -22.21
N GLY A 284 2.47 -10.31 -22.62
CA GLY A 284 1.92 -11.55 -23.22
C GLY A 284 1.70 -12.66 -22.19
N ALA A 285 1.67 -12.31 -20.90
CA ALA A 285 1.35 -13.24 -19.83
C ALA A 285 -0.15 -13.55 -19.79
N GLN A 286 -0.49 -14.70 -19.25
CA GLN A 286 -1.86 -15.18 -19.15
C GLN A 286 -2.38 -14.96 -17.73
N PRO A 287 -3.31 -14.02 -17.50
CA PRO A 287 -3.91 -13.86 -16.18
C PRO A 287 -4.84 -15.04 -15.88
N LEU A 288 -4.62 -15.66 -14.72
CA LEU A 288 -5.56 -16.51 -14.02
C LEU A 288 -6.22 -15.64 -12.95
N TYR A 289 -7.39 -15.12 -13.27
CA TYR A 289 -8.10 -14.22 -12.38
C TYR A 289 -8.68 -14.94 -11.17
N VAL A 290 -8.51 -14.34 -10.01
CA VAL A 290 -9.10 -14.77 -8.74
C VAL A 290 -10.02 -13.67 -8.21
N GLU A 291 -11.16 -14.06 -7.65
CA GLU A 291 -12.22 -13.14 -7.27
C GLU A 291 -12.15 -12.77 -5.80
N ALA A 292 -12.34 -11.48 -5.52
CA ALA A 292 -12.55 -10.97 -4.19
C ALA A 292 -13.94 -11.35 -3.67
N PHE A 293 -14.10 -11.51 -2.35
CA PHE A 293 -15.42 -11.77 -1.77
C PHE A 293 -16.35 -10.57 -1.98
N PRO A 294 -17.64 -10.81 -2.33
CA PRO A 294 -18.59 -9.75 -2.58
C PRO A 294 -19.12 -9.13 -1.27
N MET A 295 -19.34 -7.84 -1.29
CA MET A 295 -20.03 -7.06 -0.27
C MET A 295 -21.26 -6.41 -0.89
N THR A 296 -22.23 -7.24 -1.26
CA THR A 296 -23.39 -6.87 -2.08
C THR A 296 -24.18 -5.73 -1.46
N GLU A 297 -24.40 -5.72 -0.14
CA GLU A 297 -25.12 -4.67 0.59
C GLU A 297 -24.56 -3.26 0.31
N TYR A 298 -23.25 -3.16 0.05
CA TYR A 298 -22.58 -1.88 -0.20
C TYR A 298 -22.13 -1.71 -1.64
N SER A 299 -22.50 -2.60 -2.55
CA SER A 299 -22.07 -2.62 -3.97
C SER A 299 -20.55 -2.54 -4.12
N MET A 300 -19.82 -3.32 -3.32
CA MET A 300 -18.36 -3.34 -3.28
C MET A 300 -17.84 -4.78 -3.27
N TYR A 301 -16.56 -4.91 -3.65
CA TYR A 301 -15.80 -6.14 -3.46
C TYR A 301 -14.80 -5.93 -2.34
N GLY A 302 -14.54 -6.99 -1.56
CA GLY A 302 -13.53 -7.00 -0.51
C GLY A 302 -12.14 -7.33 -1.03
N ALA A 303 -11.57 -8.42 -0.57
CA ALA A 303 -10.26 -8.92 -0.92
C ALA A 303 -10.33 -10.39 -1.37
N VAL A 304 -9.28 -10.89 -2.01
CA VAL A 304 -9.23 -12.27 -2.51
C VAL A 304 -8.89 -13.24 -1.37
N PRO A 305 -9.76 -14.20 -1.02
CA PRO A 305 -9.44 -15.19 0.01
C PRO A 305 -8.21 -16.02 -0.34
N LEU A 306 -7.35 -16.27 0.64
CA LEU A 306 -6.14 -17.08 0.46
C LEU A 306 -6.48 -18.49 -0.04
N ARG A 307 -7.59 -19.06 0.44
CA ARG A 307 -8.12 -20.35 -0.05
C ARG A 307 -8.28 -20.36 -1.57
N THR A 308 -8.79 -19.27 -2.16
CA THR A 308 -8.97 -19.12 -3.61
C THR A 308 -7.62 -19.11 -4.35
N ILE A 309 -6.60 -18.45 -3.81
CA ILE A 309 -5.26 -18.39 -4.37
C ILE A 309 -4.60 -19.78 -4.32
N LYS A 310 -4.68 -20.45 -3.17
CA LYS A 310 -4.19 -21.82 -3.02
C LYS A 310 -4.88 -22.79 -3.97
N GLN A 311 -6.20 -22.68 -4.12
CA GLN A 311 -6.97 -23.51 -5.05
C GLN A 311 -6.50 -23.33 -6.50
N ALA A 312 -6.21 -22.10 -6.91
CA ALA A 312 -5.67 -21.83 -8.25
C ALA A 312 -4.33 -22.53 -8.47
N LEU A 313 -3.43 -22.49 -7.48
CA LEU A 313 -2.14 -23.19 -7.53
C LEU A 313 -2.30 -24.72 -7.58
N LEU A 314 -3.20 -25.28 -6.76
CA LEU A 314 -3.48 -26.73 -6.73
C LEU A 314 -4.14 -27.21 -8.05
N ASN A 315 -5.04 -26.42 -8.61
CA ASN A 315 -5.63 -26.69 -9.92
C ASN A 315 -4.57 -26.72 -11.04
N LEU A 316 -3.65 -25.75 -11.03
CA LEU A 316 -2.51 -25.76 -11.97
C LEU A 316 -1.60 -26.96 -11.75
N LYS A 317 -1.43 -27.41 -10.51
CA LYS A 317 -0.68 -28.64 -10.18
C LYS A 317 -1.38 -29.87 -10.73
N ALA A 318 -2.70 -29.99 -10.53
CA ALA A 318 -3.51 -31.09 -11.06
C ALA A 318 -3.47 -31.16 -12.61
N ASP A 319 -3.42 -30.02 -13.28
CA ASP A 319 -3.26 -29.94 -14.74
C ASP A 319 -1.81 -30.14 -15.24
N GLY A 320 -0.84 -30.40 -14.34
CA GLY A 320 0.59 -30.53 -14.68
C GLY A 320 1.26 -29.21 -15.10
N ARG A 321 0.65 -28.08 -14.83
CA ARG A 321 1.02 -26.75 -15.33
C ARG A 321 1.53 -25.79 -14.26
N LEU A 322 1.75 -26.26 -13.05
CA LEU A 322 2.24 -25.43 -11.94
C LEU A 322 3.56 -24.70 -12.27
N HIS A 323 4.41 -25.29 -13.12
CA HIS A 323 5.67 -24.67 -13.57
C HIS A 323 5.47 -23.36 -14.33
N ARG A 324 4.29 -23.15 -14.95
CA ARG A 324 3.94 -21.89 -15.64
C ARG A 324 3.47 -20.78 -14.72
N ALA A 325 3.02 -21.11 -13.50
CA ALA A 325 2.66 -20.10 -12.52
C ALA A 325 3.92 -19.37 -12.04
N LYS A 326 4.07 -18.11 -12.39
CA LYS A 326 5.24 -17.31 -12.05
C LYS A 326 4.97 -16.26 -10.98
N MET A 327 3.78 -15.68 -10.98
CA MET A 327 3.48 -14.51 -10.14
C MET A 327 2.12 -14.64 -9.47
N VAL A 328 2.04 -14.14 -8.24
CA VAL A 328 0.79 -13.76 -7.57
C VAL A 328 0.78 -12.24 -7.47
N ASP A 329 -0.25 -11.60 -8.01
CA ASP A 329 -0.38 -10.15 -8.16
C ASP A 329 -1.66 -9.67 -7.46
N LEU A 330 -1.50 -8.98 -6.33
CA LEU A 330 -2.58 -8.57 -5.43
C LEU A 330 -2.46 -7.10 -5.02
N THR A 331 -3.59 -6.48 -4.68
CA THR A 331 -3.67 -5.10 -4.21
C THR A 331 -3.79 -5.05 -2.69
N ASN A 332 -2.79 -4.52 -1.99
CA ASN A 332 -2.74 -4.37 -0.53
C ASN A 332 -2.35 -2.92 -0.12
N CYS A 333 -3.16 -2.16 0.64
CA CYS A 333 -4.55 -2.50 0.94
C CYS A 333 -5.44 -2.25 -0.28
N THR A 334 -6.61 -2.89 -0.30
CA THR A 334 -7.61 -2.61 -1.33
C THR A 334 -8.07 -1.16 -1.25
N PHE A 335 -8.78 -0.68 -2.28
CA PHE A 335 -9.25 0.71 -2.28
C PHE A 335 -10.12 1.03 -1.06
N ASP A 336 -10.92 0.08 -0.61
CA ASP A 336 -11.83 0.22 0.53
C ASP A 336 -11.20 -0.09 1.90
N GLY A 337 -9.91 -0.46 1.92
CA GLY A 337 -9.13 -0.60 3.15
C GLY A 337 -8.95 -2.02 3.68
N HIS A 338 -9.27 -3.05 2.90
CA HIS A 338 -8.95 -4.43 3.31
C HIS A 338 -7.44 -4.66 3.23
N ILE A 339 -6.87 -5.10 4.34
CA ILE A 339 -5.45 -5.40 4.48
C ILE A 339 -5.27 -6.91 4.52
N TYR A 340 -4.46 -7.44 3.61
CA TYR A 340 -4.08 -8.86 3.59
C TYR A 340 -3.14 -9.20 4.75
N ASN A 341 -3.17 -10.45 5.20
CA ASN A 341 -2.06 -11.05 5.91
C ASN A 341 -0.99 -11.45 4.88
N THR A 342 -0.18 -10.47 4.46
CA THR A 342 0.79 -10.64 3.37
C THR A 342 1.80 -11.75 3.68
N ARG A 343 2.25 -11.85 4.93
CA ARG A 343 3.12 -12.91 5.38
C ARG A 343 2.50 -14.29 5.18
N ARG A 344 1.26 -14.47 5.65
CA ARG A 344 0.54 -15.74 5.53
C ARG A 344 0.28 -16.13 4.07
N VAL A 345 -0.12 -15.15 3.23
CA VAL A 345 -0.29 -15.39 1.78
C VAL A 345 0.99 -15.88 1.15
N MET A 346 2.12 -15.23 1.42
CA MET A 346 3.41 -15.62 0.86
C MET A 346 3.88 -16.98 1.39
N GLU A 347 3.84 -17.23 2.70
CA GLU A 347 4.25 -18.50 3.30
C GLU A 347 3.45 -19.69 2.74
N GLU A 348 2.11 -19.59 2.71
CA GLU A 348 1.26 -20.70 2.29
C GLU A 348 1.34 -20.95 0.76
N CYS A 349 1.50 -19.91 -0.05
CA CYS A 349 1.73 -20.06 -1.48
C CYS A 349 3.11 -20.67 -1.78
N LEU A 350 4.16 -20.24 -1.06
CA LEU A 350 5.52 -20.79 -1.19
C LEU A 350 5.62 -22.25 -0.72
N ALA A 351 4.73 -22.69 0.17
CA ALA A 351 4.63 -24.10 0.54
C ALA A 351 4.15 -24.98 -0.63
N ILE A 352 3.34 -24.44 -1.54
CA ILE A 352 2.86 -25.14 -2.74
C ILE A 352 3.87 -24.98 -3.89
N LYS A 353 4.39 -23.77 -4.11
CA LYS A 353 5.36 -23.43 -5.15
C LYS A 353 6.44 -22.51 -4.62
N PRO A 354 7.64 -23.04 -4.28
CA PRO A 354 8.68 -22.34 -3.53
C PRO A 354 9.38 -21.17 -4.25
N ASP A 355 9.19 -21.02 -5.56
CA ASP A 355 9.85 -20.03 -6.43
C ASP A 355 8.85 -19.00 -7.00
N LEU A 356 7.67 -18.85 -6.37
CA LEU A 356 6.69 -17.84 -6.76
C LEU A 356 7.22 -16.42 -6.53
N ILE A 357 6.90 -15.54 -7.46
CA ILE A 357 7.10 -14.10 -7.36
C ILE A 357 5.81 -13.48 -6.83
N PHE A 358 5.93 -12.54 -5.90
CA PHE A 358 4.81 -11.76 -5.39
C PHE A 358 4.94 -10.31 -5.82
N LEU A 359 3.91 -9.80 -6.51
CA LEU A 359 3.74 -8.38 -6.78
C LEU A 359 2.59 -7.85 -5.90
N TRP A 360 2.91 -6.91 -5.03
CA TRP A 360 1.95 -6.25 -4.16
C TRP A 360 1.77 -4.80 -4.57
N ASP A 361 0.60 -4.47 -5.10
CA ASP A 361 0.23 -3.08 -5.35
C ASP A 361 -0.19 -2.42 -4.04
N GLU A 362 0.76 -1.71 -3.43
CA GLU A 362 0.56 -0.93 -2.21
C GLU A 362 0.46 0.58 -2.51
N ALA A 363 -0.14 0.93 -3.66
CA ALA A 363 -0.29 2.32 -4.08
C ALA A 363 -0.94 3.23 -3.03
N TRP A 364 -1.78 2.67 -2.17
CA TRP A 364 -2.46 3.39 -1.10
C TRP A 364 -1.90 3.11 0.29
N PHE A 365 -0.91 2.24 0.42
CA PHE A 365 -0.49 1.67 1.71
C PHE A 365 0.98 1.90 2.07
N GLY A 366 1.73 2.66 1.24
CA GLY A 366 3.17 2.92 1.46
C GLY A 366 3.49 3.56 2.82
N PHE A 367 2.59 4.38 3.38
CA PHE A 367 2.73 4.99 4.70
C PHE A 367 2.78 3.96 5.85
N ALA A 368 2.17 2.80 5.66
CA ALA A 368 2.04 1.76 6.68
C ALA A 368 3.40 1.23 7.18
N ARG A 369 4.45 1.36 6.36
CA ARG A 369 5.83 1.05 6.75
C ARG A 369 6.24 1.74 8.05
N PHE A 370 5.76 2.95 8.27
CA PHE A 370 6.18 3.81 9.39
C PHE A 370 5.28 3.66 10.63
N SER A 371 4.33 2.73 10.61
CA SER A 371 3.51 2.34 11.76
C SER A 371 3.85 0.93 12.23
N PRO A 372 4.23 0.72 13.50
CA PRO A 372 4.45 -0.62 14.03
C PRO A 372 3.20 -1.50 14.01
N PHE A 373 2.02 -0.87 14.02
CA PHE A 373 0.73 -1.54 13.94
C PHE A 373 0.45 -2.09 12.52
N LEU A 374 0.77 -1.32 11.46
CA LEU A 374 0.46 -1.65 10.08
C LEU A 374 1.62 -2.33 9.34
N ARG A 375 2.88 -2.04 9.72
CA ARG A 375 4.10 -2.54 9.05
C ARG A 375 4.14 -4.03 8.83
N PRO A 376 3.73 -4.91 9.77
CA PRO A 376 3.76 -6.36 9.58
C PRO A 376 2.88 -6.84 8.41
N ARG A 377 1.95 -6.00 7.98
CA ARG A 377 1.02 -6.26 6.87
C ARG A 377 1.48 -5.68 5.53
N THR A 378 2.56 -4.89 5.50
CA THR A 378 3.18 -4.46 4.24
C THR A 378 3.97 -5.60 3.62
N ALA A 379 4.09 -5.61 2.30
CA ALA A 379 4.84 -6.64 1.59
C ALA A 379 6.31 -6.68 2.03
N MET A 380 6.98 -5.51 2.13
CA MET A 380 8.38 -5.45 2.60
C MET A 380 8.52 -5.83 4.07
N GLY A 381 7.55 -5.45 4.93
CA GLY A 381 7.54 -5.86 6.33
C GLY A 381 7.45 -7.37 6.47
N ALA A 382 6.48 -7.99 5.81
CA ALA A 382 6.30 -9.43 5.80
C ALA A 382 7.49 -10.18 5.16
N ALA A 383 8.07 -9.64 4.08
CA ALA A 383 9.25 -10.23 3.45
C ALA A 383 10.47 -10.24 4.38
N ASN A 384 10.69 -9.16 5.14
CA ASN A 384 11.75 -9.12 6.15
C ASN A 384 11.52 -10.15 7.28
N ASP A 385 10.28 -10.32 7.72
CA ASP A 385 9.92 -11.31 8.73
C ASP A 385 10.12 -12.74 8.22
N ILE A 386 9.75 -13.02 6.97
CA ILE A 386 9.98 -14.32 6.33
C ILE A 386 11.49 -14.57 6.17
N GLU A 387 12.25 -13.58 5.71
CA GLU A 387 13.71 -13.71 5.59
C GLU A 387 14.38 -14.02 6.93
N ALA A 388 13.96 -13.35 8.00
CA ALA A 388 14.44 -13.62 9.35
C ALA A 388 14.08 -15.04 9.81
N TRP A 389 12.84 -15.48 9.55
CA TRP A 389 12.40 -16.83 9.84
C TRP A 389 13.19 -17.90 9.05
N LEU A 390 13.45 -17.69 7.76
CA LEU A 390 14.23 -18.61 6.93
C LEU A 390 15.67 -18.81 7.44
N ARG A 391 16.22 -17.82 8.15
CA ARG A 391 17.56 -17.90 8.79
C ARG A 391 17.53 -18.57 10.15
N ASP A 392 16.36 -18.76 10.75
CA ASP A 392 16.20 -19.39 12.06
C ASP A 392 16.29 -20.94 11.92
N PRO A 393 17.19 -21.62 12.63
CA PRO A 393 17.24 -23.08 12.64
C PRO A 393 15.92 -23.76 13.01
N MET A 394 15.07 -23.08 13.79
CA MET A 394 13.74 -23.58 14.17
C MET A 394 12.77 -23.66 12.99
N ALA A 395 12.98 -22.91 11.92
CA ALA A 395 12.14 -22.97 10.73
C ALA A 395 12.07 -24.38 10.13
N LEU A 396 13.23 -25.04 10.03
CA LEU A 396 13.28 -26.41 9.52
C LEU A 396 12.56 -27.40 10.45
N VAL A 397 12.72 -27.25 11.76
CA VAL A 397 12.04 -28.09 12.77
C VAL A 397 10.52 -27.93 12.67
N GLN A 398 10.04 -26.71 12.54
CA GLN A 398 8.59 -26.42 12.37
C GLN A 398 8.05 -27.03 11.08
N TYR A 399 8.76 -26.89 9.97
CA TYR A 399 8.40 -27.48 8.69
C TYR A 399 8.33 -29.00 8.74
N GLU A 400 9.37 -29.66 9.26
CA GLU A 400 9.43 -31.14 9.35
C GLU A 400 8.35 -31.70 10.27
N LYS A 401 8.05 -31.02 11.38
CA LYS A 401 6.93 -31.36 12.25
C LYS A 401 5.60 -31.31 11.49
N GLN A 402 5.30 -30.20 10.79
CA GLN A 402 4.06 -30.09 10.02
C GLN A 402 4.01 -31.14 8.90
N ARG A 403 5.12 -31.41 8.22
CA ARG A 403 5.17 -32.43 7.17
C ARG A 403 4.84 -33.82 7.71
N ALA A 404 5.35 -34.15 8.91
CA ALA A 404 5.03 -35.42 9.57
C ALA A 404 3.54 -35.52 9.94
N GLU A 405 2.93 -34.42 10.39
CA GLU A 405 1.50 -34.33 10.74
C GLU A 405 0.61 -34.47 9.49
N LEU A 406 0.98 -33.84 8.37
CA LEU A 406 0.20 -33.85 7.12
C LEU A 406 0.35 -35.17 6.31
N GLY A 407 1.44 -35.90 6.54
CA GLY A 407 1.79 -37.09 5.75
C GLY A 407 2.43 -36.76 4.39
N GLU A 408 2.75 -37.82 3.62
CA GLU A 408 3.50 -37.66 2.37
C GLU A 408 2.66 -37.05 1.22
N ASN A 409 1.36 -37.36 1.18
CA ASN A 409 0.45 -36.93 0.11
C ASN A 409 -0.87 -36.42 0.71
N PRO A 410 -0.89 -35.23 1.32
CA PRO A 410 -2.12 -34.65 1.83
C PRO A 410 -3.10 -34.34 0.68
N SER A 411 -4.41 -34.49 0.94
CA SER A 411 -5.43 -34.11 -0.03
C SER A 411 -5.47 -32.58 -0.23
N ASP A 412 -6.02 -32.13 -1.35
CA ASP A 412 -6.17 -30.70 -1.63
C ASP A 412 -6.99 -29.99 -0.55
N ASP A 413 -8.05 -30.61 -0.01
CA ASP A 413 -8.85 -30.04 1.06
C ASP A 413 -8.02 -29.80 2.31
N VAL A 414 -7.16 -30.74 2.70
CA VAL A 414 -6.24 -30.59 3.83
C VAL A 414 -5.27 -29.42 3.58
N LEU A 415 -4.71 -29.32 2.38
CA LEU A 415 -3.82 -28.21 2.01
C LEU A 415 -4.55 -26.86 2.03
N LEU A 416 -5.80 -26.82 1.60
CA LEU A 416 -6.61 -25.60 1.59
C LEU A 416 -6.95 -25.10 2.99
N ASP A 417 -7.25 -26.01 3.91
CA ASP A 417 -7.70 -25.67 5.27
C ASP A 417 -6.55 -25.50 6.28
N THR A 418 -5.35 -25.97 5.94
CA THR A 418 -4.18 -25.87 6.81
C THR A 418 -3.41 -24.57 6.57
N ARG A 419 -2.93 -23.93 7.64
CA ARG A 419 -1.91 -22.88 7.56
C ARG A 419 -0.57 -23.52 7.23
N LEU A 420 -0.19 -23.47 5.96
CA LEU A 420 0.98 -24.17 5.44
C LEU A 420 2.29 -23.47 5.81
N ILE A 421 3.30 -24.26 6.13
CA ILE A 421 4.68 -23.80 6.36
C ILE A 421 5.53 -24.25 5.16
N PRO A 422 6.23 -23.33 4.48
CA PRO A 422 7.06 -23.68 3.34
C PRO A 422 8.37 -24.39 3.77
N ASP A 423 8.93 -25.22 2.88
CA ASP A 423 10.25 -25.83 3.10
C ASP A 423 11.35 -24.75 3.03
N PRO A 424 12.00 -24.39 4.17
CA PRO A 424 12.94 -23.27 4.20
C PRO A 424 14.19 -23.49 3.32
N ARG A 425 14.48 -24.75 2.94
CA ARG A 425 15.61 -25.09 2.07
C ARG A 425 15.32 -24.83 0.59
N LYS A 426 14.04 -24.71 0.20
CA LYS A 426 13.59 -24.56 -1.19
C LYS A 426 13.06 -23.19 -1.52
N VAL A 427 12.66 -22.42 -0.52
CA VAL A 427 12.07 -21.09 -0.71
C VAL A 427 13.04 -20.15 -1.39
N LYS A 428 12.57 -19.54 -2.47
CA LYS A 428 13.18 -18.38 -3.10
C LYS A 428 12.27 -17.18 -2.83
N LEU A 429 12.66 -16.33 -1.89
CA LEU A 429 11.86 -15.17 -1.52
C LEU A 429 12.02 -14.08 -2.58
N ARG A 430 10.93 -13.80 -3.33
CA ARG A 430 10.91 -12.88 -4.46
C ARG A 430 9.69 -11.96 -4.35
N VAL A 431 9.88 -10.79 -3.74
CA VAL A 431 8.80 -9.86 -3.38
C VAL A 431 9.03 -8.49 -3.99
N TYR A 432 8.01 -7.99 -4.65
CA TYR A 432 7.96 -6.68 -5.28
C TYR A 432 6.77 -5.89 -4.74
N GLN A 433 6.99 -4.63 -4.43
CA GLN A 433 5.97 -3.74 -3.88
C GLN A 433 5.97 -2.42 -4.65
N THR A 434 4.80 -1.91 -4.99
CA THR A 434 4.67 -0.61 -5.66
C THR A 434 3.94 0.38 -4.78
N ASN A 435 4.53 1.56 -4.59
CA ASN A 435 3.98 2.63 -3.77
C ASN A 435 3.67 3.86 -4.61
N SER A 436 2.46 4.40 -4.53
CA SER A 436 2.20 5.78 -4.98
C SER A 436 2.62 6.75 -3.87
N THR A 437 3.86 7.18 -3.90
CA THR A 437 4.42 8.10 -2.91
C THR A 437 3.61 9.40 -2.83
N HIS A 438 3.05 9.84 -3.97
CA HIS A 438 2.18 11.02 -4.05
C HIS A 438 0.78 10.85 -3.45
N LYS A 439 0.34 9.62 -3.15
CA LYS A 439 -1.01 9.38 -2.58
C LYS A 439 -1.01 9.31 -1.07
N SER A 440 0.06 8.77 -0.50
CA SER A 440 0.14 8.49 0.94
C SER A 440 1.28 9.22 1.65
N MET A 441 2.15 9.90 0.91
CA MET A 441 3.32 10.64 1.40
C MET A 441 3.50 11.94 0.60
N SER A 442 4.44 12.79 1.00
CA SER A 442 4.59 14.17 0.47
C SER A 442 5.40 14.25 -0.83
N ALA A 443 5.12 13.39 -1.81
CA ALA A 443 5.67 13.55 -3.16
C ALA A 443 4.72 14.30 -4.08
N LEU A 444 5.26 14.92 -5.12
CA LEU A 444 4.46 15.49 -6.20
C LEU A 444 3.70 14.40 -6.95
N ARG A 445 2.54 14.73 -7.52
CA ARG A 445 1.72 13.78 -8.29
C ARG A 445 2.55 13.07 -9.35
N GLN A 446 2.25 11.81 -9.62
CA GLN A 446 3.01 10.86 -10.45
C GLN A 446 4.27 10.29 -9.79
N GLY A 447 4.72 10.80 -8.63
CA GLY A 447 5.82 10.19 -7.89
C GLY A 447 5.44 8.80 -7.35
N SER A 448 6.22 7.80 -7.72
CA SER A 448 6.04 6.40 -7.30
C SER A 448 7.39 5.75 -7.00
N MET A 449 7.37 4.72 -6.19
CA MET A 449 8.53 3.86 -5.91
C MET A 449 8.16 2.41 -6.16
N LEU A 450 9.06 1.67 -6.82
CA LEU A 450 9.01 0.22 -6.93
C LEU A 450 10.10 -0.34 -6.03
N LEU A 451 9.70 -1.14 -5.04
CA LEU A 451 10.54 -1.72 -4.01
C LEU A 451 10.76 -3.20 -4.32
N VAL A 452 11.97 -3.67 -4.10
CA VAL A 452 12.39 -5.04 -4.42
C VAL A 452 13.04 -5.68 -3.21
N LYS A 453 12.60 -6.89 -2.90
CA LYS A 453 13.28 -7.84 -2.02
C LYS A 453 13.24 -9.21 -2.69
N ASP A 454 14.30 -9.53 -3.43
CA ASP A 454 14.36 -10.70 -4.29
C ASP A 454 15.74 -11.32 -4.25
N VAL A 455 15.85 -12.55 -3.72
CA VAL A 455 17.12 -13.29 -3.63
C VAL A 455 17.69 -13.66 -5.00
N GLU A 456 16.87 -13.64 -6.05
CA GLU A 456 17.25 -13.91 -7.44
C GLU A 456 17.35 -12.64 -8.30
N PHE A 457 17.33 -11.44 -7.68
CA PHE A 457 17.27 -10.17 -8.41
C PHE A 457 18.37 -10.01 -9.47
N HIS A 458 19.58 -10.48 -9.17
CA HIS A 458 20.72 -10.46 -10.10
C HIS A 458 20.41 -11.15 -11.44
N SER A 459 19.51 -12.14 -11.45
CA SER A 459 19.13 -12.89 -12.67
C SER A 459 18.12 -12.14 -13.54
N VAL A 460 17.43 -11.14 -12.97
CA VAL A 460 16.39 -10.34 -13.65
C VAL A 460 16.72 -8.84 -13.72
N GLU A 461 17.88 -8.45 -13.24
CA GLU A 461 18.29 -7.04 -13.19
C GLU A 461 18.35 -6.40 -14.60
N ALA A 462 18.87 -7.13 -15.58
CA ALA A 462 18.90 -6.65 -16.97
C ALA A 462 17.48 -6.43 -17.53
N GLN A 463 16.55 -7.33 -17.27
CA GLN A 463 15.16 -7.18 -17.70
C GLN A 463 14.48 -5.98 -16.99
N PHE A 464 14.84 -5.72 -15.73
CA PHE A 464 14.37 -4.53 -15.03
C PHE A 464 14.86 -3.26 -15.66
N HIS A 465 16.13 -3.17 -16.02
CA HIS A 465 16.67 -2.02 -16.75
C HIS A 465 15.95 -1.82 -18.08
N GLU A 466 15.72 -2.88 -18.86
CA GLU A 466 14.97 -2.80 -20.11
C GLU A 466 13.51 -2.34 -19.87
N ALA A 467 12.86 -2.80 -18.82
CA ALA A 467 11.50 -2.36 -18.47
C ALA A 467 11.50 -0.86 -18.08
N VAL A 468 12.50 -0.38 -17.35
CA VAL A 468 12.66 1.05 -17.04
C VAL A 468 12.83 1.86 -18.32
N PHE A 469 13.71 1.45 -19.23
CA PHE A 469 13.90 2.08 -20.53
C PHE A 469 12.63 2.11 -21.38
N THR A 470 11.86 1.02 -21.36
CA THR A 470 10.60 0.90 -22.13
C THR A 470 9.53 1.90 -21.64
N HIS A 471 9.43 2.12 -20.33
CA HIS A 471 8.31 2.84 -19.74
C HIS A 471 8.66 4.25 -19.23
N ALA A 472 9.92 4.55 -18.97
CA ALA A 472 10.33 5.86 -18.50
C ALA A 472 10.69 6.80 -19.65
N SER A 473 10.44 8.09 -19.47
CA SER A 473 10.90 9.12 -20.38
C SER A 473 12.42 9.31 -20.25
N THR A 474 13.10 9.60 -21.37
CA THR A 474 14.49 10.08 -21.37
C THR A 474 14.62 11.51 -20.82
N SER A 475 13.49 12.20 -20.61
CA SER A 475 13.40 13.56 -20.05
C SER A 475 12.53 13.56 -18.79
N PRO A 476 12.95 12.89 -17.70
CA PRO A 476 12.15 12.83 -16.49
C PRO A 476 12.08 14.20 -15.80
N ASN A 477 10.96 14.49 -15.18
CA ASN A 477 10.78 15.72 -14.42
C ASN A 477 11.67 15.71 -13.16
N GLN A 478 12.59 16.66 -13.06
CA GLN A 478 13.58 16.76 -11.97
C GLN A 478 12.91 17.03 -10.63
N GLN A 479 11.84 17.83 -10.62
CA GLN A 479 11.09 18.18 -9.41
C GLN A 479 10.35 16.97 -8.84
N LEU A 480 9.86 16.06 -9.70
CA LEU A 480 9.27 14.80 -9.27
C LEU A 480 10.30 13.89 -8.59
N ILE A 481 11.48 13.72 -9.19
CA ILE A 481 12.56 12.93 -8.60
C ILE A 481 12.95 13.52 -7.23
N ALA A 482 13.15 14.85 -7.18
CA ALA A 482 13.46 15.54 -5.93
C ALA A 482 12.40 15.36 -4.87
N SER A 483 11.12 15.36 -5.25
CA SER A 483 10.01 15.17 -4.31
C SER A 483 9.99 13.76 -3.71
N LEU A 484 10.42 12.73 -4.43
CA LEU A 484 10.55 11.36 -3.91
C LEU A 484 11.64 11.28 -2.83
N ASP A 485 12.78 11.93 -3.07
CA ASP A 485 13.88 12.00 -2.10
C ASP A 485 13.48 12.76 -0.83
N VAL A 486 12.76 13.89 -0.97
CA VAL A 486 12.22 14.66 0.16
C VAL A 486 11.14 13.90 0.92
N ALA A 487 10.24 13.20 0.22
CA ALA A 487 9.21 12.39 0.86
C ALA A 487 9.81 11.25 1.69
N ARG A 488 10.88 10.60 1.19
CA ARG A 488 11.63 9.61 1.96
C ARG A 488 12.20 10.23 3.24
N ARG A 489 12.86 11.39 3.15
CA ARG A 489 13.41 12.09 4.33
C ARG A 489 12.35 12.37 5.36
N GLN A 490 11.20 12.93 4.94
CA GLN A 490 10.10 13.23 5.86
C GLN A 490 9.62 11.98 6.58
N MET A 491 9.37 10.90 5.83
CA MET A 491 8.86 9.67 6.44
C MET A 491 9.87 8.97 7.35
N GLU A 492 11.15 9.05 7.04
CA GLU A 492 12.20 8.45 7.87
C GLU A 492 12.43 9.20 9.19
N LEU A 493 12.17 10.51 9.23
CA LEU A 493 12.35 11.34 10.41
C LEU A 493 11.06 11.62 11.21
N GLU A 494 9.94 11.80 10.52
CA GLU A 494 8.66 12.22 11.11
C GLU A 494 7.53 11.21 10.89
N GLY A 495 7.75 10.21 10.03
CA GLY A 495 6.69 9.30 9.55
C GLY A 495 5.97 8.57 10.67
N TYR A 496 6.67 8.20 11.74
CA TYR A 496 6.05 7.57 12.91
C TYR A 496 4.93 8.44 13.50
N GLY A 497 5.26 9.69 13.82
CA GLY A 497 4.30 10.63 14.40
C GLY A 497 3.19 11.03 13.43
N LEU A 498 3.52 11.25 12.16
CA LEU A 498 2.56 11.62 11.13
C LEU A 498 1.51 10.52 10.88
N VAL A 499 1.94 9.27 10.82
CA VAL A 499 1.01 8.13 10.62
C VAL A 499 0.17 7.88 11.87
N HIS A 500 0.77 8.01 13.06
CA HIS A 500 0.03 7.93 14.31
C HIS A 500 -1.09 8.97 14.38
N ASN A 501 -0.78 10.24 14.07
CA ASN A 501 -1.77 11.31 13.99
C ASN A 501 -2.87 11.01 12.94
N ALA A 502 -2.52 10.46 11.79
CA ALA A 502 -3.51 10.09 10.77
C ALA A 502 -4.49 9.01 11.27
N ILE A 503 -4.00 8.04 12.05
CA ILE A 503 -4.84 7.01 12.69
C ILE A 503 -5.73 7.65 13.77
N GLU A 504 -5.18 8.53 14.62
CA GLU A 504 -5.97 9.23 15.64
C GLU A 504 -7.09 10.09 15.03
N VAL A 505 -6.80 10.81 13.96
CA VAL A 505 -7.78 11.61 13.21
C VAL A 505 -8.92 10.70 12.69
N ALA A 506 -8.59 9.55 12.12
CA ALA A 506 -9.57 8.60 11.64
C ALA A 506 -10.44 8.04 12.77
N LEU A 507 -9.84 7.67 13.91
CA LEU A 507 -10.58 7.19 15.08
C LEU A 507 -11.49 8.28 15.66
N ALA A 508 -11.05 9.54 15.67
CA ALA A 508 -11.87 10.67 16.10
C ALA A 508 -13.09 10.87 15.19
N ILE A 509 -12.94 10.75 13.87
CA ILE A 509 -14.07 10.82 12.93
C ILE A 509 -15.03 9.66 13.17
N ARG A 510 -14.54 8.42 13.28
CA ARG A 510 -15.35 7.22 13.55
C ARG A 510 -16.16 7.40 14.84
N MET A 511 -15.51 7.83 15.91
CA MET A 511 -16.14 8.06 17.21
C MET A 511 -17.22 9.13 17.13
N ALA A 512 -16.93 10.26 16.48
CA ALA A 512 -17.87 11.36 16.34
C ALA A 512 -19.11 10.94 15.53
N VAL A 513 -18.97 10.20 14.44
CA VAL A 513 -20.09 9.70 13.64
C VAL A 513 -20.92 8.68 14.42
N ALA A 514 -20.28 7.76 15.14
CA ALA A 514 -20.97 6.70 15.89
C ALA A 514 -21.77 7.23 17.10
N HIS A 515 -21.23 8.22 17.83
CA HIS A 515 -21.79 8.66 19.10
C HIS A 515 -22.60 9.96 19.01
N HIS A 516 -22.48 10.74 17.93
CA HIS A 516 -23.29 11.97 17.79
C HIS A 516 -24.76 11.63 17.53
N PRO A 517 -25.70 12.02 18.41
CA PRO A 517 -27.09 11.53 18.38
C PRO A 517 -27.84 11.90 17.10
N LEU A 518 -27.46 12.96 16.41
CA LEU A 518 -28.06 13.38 15.16
C LEU A 518 -27.39 12.75 13.93
N ILE A 519 -26.05 12.70 13.90
CA ILE A 519 -25.31 12.12 12.78
C ILE A 519 -25.59 10.63 12.65
N SER A 520 -25.55 9.90 13.75
CA SER A 520 -25.77 8.43 13.78
C SER A 520 -27.15 7.97 13.31
N LYS A 521 -28.12 8.87 13.21
CA LYS A 521 -29.43 8.57 12.58
C LYS A 521 -29.32 8.33 11.07
N TYR A 522 -28.38 9.00 10.41
CA TYR A 522 -28.32 9.11 8.96
C TYR A 522 -27.03 8.57 8.36
N PHE A 523 -25.94 8.53 9.12
CA PHE A 523 -24.62 8.14 8.64
C PHE A 523 -24.01 7.09 9.57
N GLN A 524 -23.27 6.16 8.95
CA GLN A 524 -22.51 5.15 9.63
C GLN A 524 -21.17 4.95 8.94
N ILE A 525 -20.08 4.86 9.70
CA ILE A 525 -18.78 4.40 9.17
C ILE A 525 -18.66 2.90 9.47
N LEU A 526 -18.41 2.10 8.43
CA LEU A 526 -18.35 0.66 8.56
C LEU A 526 -17.11 0.21 9.35
N GLY A 527 -17.33 -0.68 10.31
CA GLY A 527 -16.29 -1.34 11.07
C GLY A 527 -15.79 -2.64 10.41
N ALA A 528 -14.83 -3.30 11.04
CA ALA A 528 -14.30 -4.55 10.53
C ALA A 528 -15.36 -5.68 10.50
N ASP A 529 -16.32 -5.66 11.41
CA ASP A 529 -17.44 -6.61 11.46
C ASP A 529 -18.34 -6.56 10.22
N LYS A 530 -18.43 -5.39 9.56
CA LYS A 530 -19.21 -5.17 8.33
C LYS A 530 -18.38 -5.33 7.06
N MET A 531 -17.11 -4.94 7.13
CA MET A 531 -16.21 -4.93 5.98
C MET A 531 -15.52 -6.27 5.73
N VAL A 532 -15.32 -7.09 6.77
CA VAL A 532 -14.62 -8.37 6.69
C VAL A 532 -15.55 -9.47 7.20
N PRO A 533 -15.91 -10.48 6.38
CA PRO A 533 -16.69 -11.63 6.82
C PRO A 533 -16.07 -12.36 8.02
N GLN A 534 -16.89 -12.89 8.91
CA GLN A 534 -16.45 -13.52 10.17
C GLN A 534 -15.44 -14.64 9.96
N GLN A 535 -15.58 -15.43 8.90
CA GLN A 535 -14.66 -16.52 8.55
C GLN A 535 -13.22 -16.08 8.31
N TYR A 536 -12.99 -14.81 8.01
CA TYR A 536 -11.67 -14.21 7.78
C TYR A 536 -11.17 -13.40 8.98
N ARG A 537 -11.97 -13.30 10.06
CA ARG A 537 -11.66 -12.64 11.33
C ARG A 537 -11.62 -13.67 12.46
N GLN A 538 -10.63 -14.52 12.46
CA GLN A 538 -10.50 -15.66 13.38
C GLN A 538 -10.39 -15.23 14.85
N THR A 539 -9.83 -14.04 15.10
CA THR A 539 -9.72 -13.47 16.45
C THR A 539 -11.05 -12.93 16.99
N GLY A 540 -12.05 -12.75 16.12
CA GLY A 540 -13.33 -12.16 16.46
C GLY A 540 -13.29 -10.63 16.64
N PHE A 541 -12.22 -9.96 16.24
CA PHE A 541 -12.14 -8.49 16.27
C PHE A 541 -13.27 -7.86 15.44
N THR A 542 -14.06 -6.98 16.04
CA THR A 542 -15.27 -6.40 15.43
C THR A 542 -15.08 -4.98 14.95
N ASP A 543 -14.54 -4.10 15.80
CA ASP A 543 -14.30 -2.70 15.47
C ASP A 543 -13.30 -2.09 16.47
N PHE A 544 -12.66 -1.00 16.07
CA PHE A 544 -11.82 -0.18 16.94
C PHE A 544 -12.62 0.53 18.03
N LEU A 545 -13.92 0.75 17.82
CA LEU A 545 -14.83 1.41 18.77
C LEU A 545 -15.60 0.43 19.66
N ASP A 546 -15.46 -0.87 19.47
CA ASP A 546 -16.09 -1.87 20.35
C ASP A 546 -15.52 -1.69 21.78
N PRO A 547 -16.36 -1.56 22.81
CA PRO A 547 -15.91 -1.43 24.21
C PRO A 547 -15.00 -2.56 24.69
N LYS A 548 -15.04 -3.73 24.04
CA LYS A 548 -14.16 -4.87 24.32
C LYS A 548 -12.83 -4.80 23.56
N SER A 549 -12.72 -3.92 22.57
CA SER A 549 -11.52 -3.74 21.79
C SER A 549 -10.52 -2.84 22.52
N ASN A 550 -9.25 -3.20 22.43
CA ASN A 550 -8.13 -2.42 22.89
C ASN A 550 -6.92 -2.64 21.95
N TRP A 551 -5.82 -1.98 22.20
CA TRP A 551 -4.63 -2.12 21.35
C TRP A 551 -4.10 -3.56 21.29
N VAL A 552 -4.25 -4.36 22.36
CA VAL A 552 -3.79 -5.74 22.38
C VAL A 552 -4.65 -6.61 21.46
N THR A 553 -5.99 -6.47 21.53
CA THR A 553 -6.90 -7.20 20.63
C THR A 553 -6.73 -6.78 19.17
N ALA A 554 -6.50 -5.49 18.92
CA ALA A 554 -6.23 -4.97 17.58
C ALA A 554 -4.89 -5.49 17.03
N LEU A 555 -3.82 -5.54 17.83
CA LEU A 555 -2.55 -6.13 17.46
C LEU A 555 -2.65 -7.64 17.23
N HIS A 556 -3.46 -8.35 18.03
CA HIS A 556 -3.72 -9.77 17.82
C HIS A 556 -4.44 -10.02 16.50
N SER A 557 -5.46 -9.23 16.18
CA SER A 557 -6.12 -9.27 14.87
C SER A 557 -5.13 -9.01 13.73
N MET A 558 -4.26 -8.01 13.86
CA MET A 558 -3.22 -7.73 12.86
C MET A 558 -2.23 -8.88 12.66
N ARG A 559 -2.03 -9.74 13.63
CA ARG A 559 -1.14 -10.91 13.49
C ARG A 559 -1.84 -12.11 12.88
N GLU A 560 -3.07 -12.40 13.31
CA GLU A 560 -3.70 -13.70 13.08
C GLU A 560 -4.81 -13.68 12.02
N ASP A 561 -5.60 -12.60 11.92
CA ASP A 561 -6.72 -12.56 10.99
C ASP A 561 -6.25 -12.60 9.53
N GLU A 562 -7.03 -13.21 8.66
CA GLU A 562 -6.73 -13.25 7.23
C GLU A 562 -6.81 -11.85 6.62
N PHE A 563 -7.87 -11.12 6.95
CA PHE A 563 -8.03 -9.72 6.58
C PHE A 563 -8.25 -8.83 7.80
N CYS A 564 -7.66 -7.65 7.74
CA CYS A 564 -7.92 -6.54 8.66
C CYS A 564 -8.43 -5.33 7.90
N LEU A 565 -8.89 -4.32 8.63
CA LEU A 565 -9.31 -3.06 8.06
C LEU A 565 -8.28 -1.97 8.39
N ASP A 566 -7.90 -1.18 7.38
CA ASP A 566 -7.10 0.01 7.57
C ASP A 566 -7.94 1.07 8.32
N PRO A 567 -7.55 1.47 9.54
CA PRO A 567 -8.32 2.43 10.32
C PRO A 567 -8.48 3.79 9.63
N THR A 568 -7.53 4.15 8.75
CA THR A 568 -7.53 5.43 8.03
C THR A 568 -8.49 5.45 6.83
N ARG A 569 -9.04 4.29 6.45
CA ARG A 569 -10.02 4.11 5.37
C ARG A 569 -11.40 3.97 5.97
N MET A 570 -12.25 4.95 5.71
CA MET A 570 -13.56 5.07 6.35
C MET A 570 -14.66 5.06 5.30
N THR A 571 -15.22 3.88 5.04
CA THR A 571 -16.43 3.77 4.20
C THR A 571 -17.62 4.26 4.99
N MET A 572 -18.13 5.44 4.61
CA MET A 572 -19.29 6.06 5.24
C MET A 572 -20.55 5.83 4.39
N VAL A 573 -21.51 5.13 4.97
CA VAL A 573 -22.82 4.90 4.36
C VAL A 573 -23.61 6.20 4.36
N CYS A 574 -24.07 6.62 3.18
CA CYS A 574 -24.93 7.79 2.96
C CYS A 574 -26.32 7.43 2.38
N GLY A 575 -26.51 6.16 1.99
CA GLY A 575 -27.80 5.65 1.53
C GLY A 575 -28.91 5.79 2.57
N THR A 576 -28.59 5.62 3.84
CA THR A 576 -29.47 5.84 5.00
C THR A 576 -29.93 7.30 5.15
N ALA A 577 -29.12 8.24 4.64
CA ALA A 577 -29.48 9.67 4.54
C ALA A 577 -30.25 10.02 3.25
N GLY A 578 -30.58 9.02 2.42
CA GLY A 578 -31.29 9.20 1.17
C GLY A 578 -30.43 9.74 0.03
N PHE A 579 -29.12 9.55 0.07
CA PHE A 579 -28.19 9.92 -1.00
C PHE A 579 -27.53 8.68 -1.62
N ASP A 580 -27.39 8.67 -2.94
CA ASP A 580 -26.37 7.84 -3.55
C ASP A 580 -24.98 8.45 -3.34
N GLY A 581 -23.92 7.63 -3.51
CA GLY A 581 -22.56 8.09 -3.24
C GLY A 581 -22.11 9.25 -4.14
N THR A 582 -22.55 9.29 -5.41
CA THR A 582 -22.18 10.34 -6.37
C THR A 582 -22.86 11.66 -6.02
N GLN A 583 -24.16 11.63 -5.69
CA GLN A 583 -24.91 12.80 -5.24
C GLN A 583 -24.30 13.36 -3.95
N PHE A 584 -23.98 12.50 -2.99
CA PHE A 584 -23.41 12.94 -1.72
C PHE A 584 -22.02 13.57 -1.89
N LYS A 585 -21.18 12.97 -2.72
CA LYS A 585 -19.86 13.53 -3.09
C LYS A 585 -20.03 14.91 -3.75
N GLY A 586 -20.98 15.05 -4.68
CA GLY A 586 -21.30 16.34 -5.33
C GLY A 586 -21.74 17.40 -4.32
N LEU A 587 -22.66 17.06 -3.43
CA LEU A 587 -23.14 17.94 -2.35
C LEU A 587 -21.98 18.43 -1.46
N LEU A 588 -21.10 17.52 -1.06
CA LEU A 588 -19.95 17.85 -0.21
C LEU A 588 -18.97 18.79 -0.93
N ALA A 589 -18.71 18.54 -2.22
CA ALA A 589 -17.77 19.35 -3.01
C ALA A 589 -18.34 20.75 -3.33
N GLU A 590 -19.57 20.83 -3.79
CA GLU A 590 -20.16 22.08 -4.29
C GLU A 590 -20.58 23.03 -3.17
N ARG A 591 -21.14 22.48 -2.08
CA ARG A 591 -21.70 23.30 -1.00
C ARG A 591 -20.73 23.51 0.18
N TYR A 592 -19.86 22.54 0.43
CA TYR A 592 -19.04 22.51 1.63
C TYR A 592 -17.54 22.47 1.38
N ASN A 593 -17.10 22.48 0.10
CA ASN A 593 -15.69 22.42 -0.31
C ASN A 593 -14.94 21.17 0.24
N ILE A 594 -15.64 20.06 0.44
CA ILE A 594 -15.06 18.78 0.84
C ILE A 594 -14.92 17.88 -0.40
N GLN A 595 -13.69 17.47 -0.70
CA GLN A 595 -13.39 16.65 -1.88
C GLN A 595 -13.13 15.19 -1.49
N LEU A 596 -13.78 14.27 -2.19
CA LEU A 596 -13.65 12.83 -2.01
C LEU A 596 -13.25 12.15 -3.32
N ASN A 597 -12.54 11.03 -3.24
CA ASN A 597 -12.08 10.32 -4.44
C ASN A 597 -13.05 9.22 -4.90
N LYS A 598 -13.58 8.42 -3.97
CA LYS A 598 -14.36 7.23 -4.31
C LYS A 598 -15.77 7.29 -3.73
N THR A 599 -16.68 6.76 -4.53
CA THR A 599 -18.08 6.53 -4.16
C THR A 599 -18.47 5.09 -4.51
N SER A 600 -19.48 4.56 -3.84
CA SER A 600 -20.24 3.39 -4.27
C SER A 600 -21.72 3.80 -4.45
N ARG A 601 -22.61 2.83 -4.66
CA ARG A 601 -24.05 3.13 -4.79
C ARG A 601 -24.63 3.87 -3.57
N ASN A 602 -24.22 3.48 -2.37
CA ASN A 602 -24.81 3.96 -1.11
C ASN A 602 -23.79 4.44 -0.09
N SER A 603 -22.54 4.60 -0.50
CA SER A 603 -21.45 5.03 0.39
C SER A 603 -20.42 5.91 -0.30
N VAL A 604 -19.66 6.62 0.52
CA VAL A 604 -18.47 7.37 0.12
C VAL A 604 -17.27 6.92 0.95
N LEU A 605 -16.08 7.02 0.37
CA LEU A 605 -14.83 6.73 1.08
C LEU A 605 -14.18 8.01 1.57
N LEU A 606 -14.09 8.15 2.89
CA LEU A 606 -13.26 9.13 3.58
C LEU A 606 -11.87 8.53 3.81
N GLN A 607 -10.84 9.33 3.70
CA GLN A 607 -9.47 8.93 3.97
C GLN A 607 -8.80 9.92 4.89
N SER A 608 -8.19 9.43 5.96
CA SER A 608 -7.24 10.20 6.76
C SER A 608 -5.82 9.92 6.26
N ASN A 609 -5.01 10.95 6.17
CA ASN A 609 -3.62 10.86 5.75
C ASN A 609 -2.77 11.86 6.54
N ILE A 610 -1.47 11.91 6.26
CA ILE A 610 -0.52 12.77 6.99
C ILE A 610 -0.78 14.27 6.85
N ASN A 611 -1.67 14.70 5.95
CA ASN A 611 -2.05 16.11 5.77
C ASN A 611 -3.24 16.52 6.64
N ASN A 612 -4.05 15.59 7.14
CA ASN A 612 -5.26 15.92 7.87
C ASN A 612 -4.99 16.39 9.30
N THR A 613 -5.80 17.35 9.72
CA THR A 613 -5.70 18.01 11.02
C THR A 613 -7.00 17.87 11.82
N ARG A 614 -6.97 18.20 13.10
CA ARG A 614 -8.19 18.27 13.94
C ARG A 614 -9.20 19.31 13.43
N SER A 615 -8.74 20.35 12.74
CA SER A 615 -9.63 21.33 12.10
C SER A 615 -10.44 20.72 10.96
N ASP A 616 -9.85 19.81 10.20
CA ASP A 616 -10.58 19.08 9.12
C ASP A 616 -11.66 18.19 9.73
N VAL A 617 -11.39 17.51 10.85
CA VAL A 617 -12.38 16.73 11.59
C VAL A 617 -13.55 17.61 12.03
N ALA A 618 -13.25 18.74 12.69
CA ALA A 618 -14.28 19.65 13.17
C ALA A 618 -15.14 20.19 12.02
N HIS A 619 -14.54 20.51 10.86
CA HIS A 619 -15.26 20.95 9.68
C HIS A 619 -16.19 19.85 9.14
N LEU A 620 -15.69 18.61 8.96
CA LEU A 620 -16.49 17.48 8.49
C LEU A 620 -17.69 17.21 9.41
N ILE A 621 -17.44 17.16 10.74
CA ILE A 621 -18.52 16.87 11.71
C ILE A 621 -19.57 17.98 11.69
N ARG A 622 -19.18 19.26 11.63
CA ARG A 622 -20.11 20.38 11.48
C ARG A 622 -20.98 20.24 10.21
N VAL A 623 -20.39 19.84 9.10
CA VAL A 623 -21.11 19.62 7.84
C VAL A 623 -22.11 18.47 7.96
N LEU A 624 -21.70 17.32 8.55
CA LEU A 624 -22.60 16.19 8.76
C LEU A 624 -23.77 16.54 9.69
N VAL A 625 -23.54 17.35 10.73
CA VAL A 625 -24.60 17.87 11.62
C VAL A 625 -25.57 18.74 10.83
N ALA A 626 -25.08 19.69 10.02
CA ALA A 626 -25.93 20.57 9.21
C ALA A 626 -26.82 19.79 8.23
N ILE A 627 -26.24 18.81 7.53
CA ILE A 627 -27.00 17.95 6.59
C ILE A 627 -28.06 17.15 7.36
N SER A 628 -27.71 16.57 8.50
CA SER A 628 -28.63 15.79 9.32
C SER A 628 -29.79 16.64 9.86
N GLN A 629 -29.54 17.89 10.27
CA GLN A 629 -30.56 18.85 10.68
C GLN A 629 -31.50 19.21 9.52
N GLU A 630 -30.98 19.43 8.32
CA GLU A 630 -31.79 19.70 7.13
C GLU A 630 -32.71 18.53 6.81
N ILE A 631 -32.24 17.29 6.95
CA ILE A 631 -33.08 16.09 6.77
C ILE A 631 -34.19 16.04 7.83
N ASP A 632 -33.84 16.18 9.12
CA ASP A 632 -34.81 16.19 10.21
C ASP A 632 -35.90 17.27 10.01
N GLN A 633 -35.48 18.48 9.67
CA GLN A 633 -36.43 19.60 9.42
C GLN A 633 -37.37 19.32 8.23
N ARG A 634 -36.82 18.82 7.13
CA ARG A 634 -37.60 18.46 5.94
C ARG A 634 -38.62 17.36 6.24
N LEU A 635 -38.21 16.33 7.03
CA LEU A 635 -39.10 15.24 7.41
C LEU A 635 -40.18 15.68 8.44
N ALA A 636 -39.84 16.64 9.31
CA ALA A 636 -40.82 17.20 10.26
C ALA A 636 -41.84 18.10 9.61
N GLN A 637 -41.45 18.91 8.64
CA GLN A 637 -42.31 19.94 8.00
C GLN A 637 -43.05 19.43 6.75
N GLY A 638 -42.53 18.38 6.09
CA GLY A 638 -42.95 17.97 4.75
C GLY A 638 -44.18 17.06 4.68
N GLY A 639 -44.78 16.68 5.79
CA GLY A 639 -45.97 15.82 5.78
C GLY A 639 -45.69 14.36 5.34
N PRO A 640 -46.76 13.52 5.23
CA PRO A 640 -46.62 12.07 4.94
C PRO A 640 -45.95 11.76 3.60
N HIS A 641 -46.22 12.52 2.56
CA HIS A 641 -45.64 12.29 1.22
C HIS A 641 -44.13 12.44 1.20
N VAL A 642 -43.60 13.47 1.87
CA VAL A 642 -42.15 13.70 1.94
C VAL A 642 -41.46 12.56 2.69
N ARG A 643 -42.12 12.09 3.76
CA ARG A 643 -41.60 10.97 4.55
C ARG A 643 -41.61 9.67 3.75
N GLN A 644 -42.71 9.34 3.08
CA GLN A 644 -42.83 8.17 2.20
C GLN A 644 -41.79 8.21 1.06
N ALA A 645 -41.60 9.37 0.42
CA ALA A 645 -40.64 9.54 -0.64
C ALA A 645 -39.17 9.33 -0.12
N PHE A 646 -38.90 9.83 1.06
CA PHE A 646 -37.60 9.62 1.72
C PHE A 646 -37.37 8.13 2.04
N GLU A 647 -38.34 7.45 2.66
CA GLU A 647 -38.27 6.02 3.00
C GLU A 647 -38.11 5.15 1.75
N ALA A 648 -38.85 5.43 0.68
CA ALA A 648 -38.74 4.74 -0.61
C ALA A 648 -37.32 4.90 -1.20
N ARG A 649 -36.76 6.11 -1.08
CA ARG A 649 -35.42 6.40 -1.55
C ARG A 649 -34.34 5.67 -0.73
N VAL A 650 -34.44 5.69 0.60
CA VAL A 650 -33.55 4.93 1.47
C VAL A 650 -33.63 3.43 1.14
N LYS A 651 -34.85 2.89 0.97
CA LYS A 651 -35.03 1.50 0.57
C LYS A 651 -34.34 1.18 -0.76
N SER A 652 -34.50 2.04 -1.76
CA SER A 652 -33.85 1.88 -3.08
C SER A 652 -32.33 1.80 -2.98
N PHE A 653 -31.71 2.58 -2.10
CA PHE A 653 -30.27 2.58 -1.95
C PHE A 653 -29.74 1.45 -1.07
N MET A 654 -30.50 1.02 -0.05
CA MET A 654 -30.02 0.10 0.98
C MET A 654 -30.51 -1.34 0.76
N THR A 655 -31.62 -1.55 0.04
CA THR A 655 -32.24 -2.86 -0.12
C THR A 655 -32.27 -3.35 -1.57
N ASP A 656 -32.52 -2.45 -2.51
CA ASP A 656 -32.65 -2.79 -3.94
C ASP A 656 -31.28 -2.68 -4.65
N VAL A 657 -30.27 -3.34 -4.06
CA VAL A 657 -28.90 -3.32 -4.59
C VAL A 657 -28.72 -4.41 -5.63
N PRO A 658 -28.09 -4.15 -6.78
CA PRO A 658 -27.83 -5.17 -7.79
C PRO A 658 -26.81 -6.20 -7.27
N ASP A 659 -26.97 -7.46 -7.68
CA ASP A 659 -25.96 -8.47 -7.47
C ASP A 659 -24.64 -8.04 -8.12
N LEU A 660 -23.54 -8.40 -7.48
CA LEU A 660 -22.20 -8.15 -8.01
C LEU A 660 -21.82 -9.28 -8.98
N PRO A 661 -21.42 -8.94 -10.22
CA PRO A 661 -21.10 -9.95 -11.22
C PRO A 661 -19.80 -10.69 -10.93
N ASN A 662 -19.74 -11.95 -11.35
CA ASN A 662 -18.49 -12.70 -11.46
C ASN A 662 -17.86 -12.42 -12.83
N PHE A 663 -16.58 -12.04 -12.85
CA PHE A 663 -15.87 -11.57 -14.04
C PHE A 663 -14.82 -12.54 -14.59
N SER A 664 -14.55 -13.65 -13.94
CA SER A 664 -13.33 -14.45 -14.14
C SER A 664 -13.37 -15.43 -15.31
N HIS A 665 -14.29 -15.29 -16.28
CA HIS A 665 -14.50 -16.25 -17.36
C HIS A 665 -14.04 -15.74 -18.73
N PHE A 666 -12.98 -16.35 -19.29
CA PHE A 666 -12.59 -16.15 -20.69
C PHE A 666 -13.36 -17.09 -21.62
N HIS A 667 -13.69 -16.60 -22.84
CA HIS A 667 -14.24 -17.46 -23.90
C HIS A 667 -13.22 -18.48 -24.39
N ASP A 668 -13.66 -19.66 -24.80
CA ASP A 668 -12.78 -20.78 -25.23
C ASP A 668 -11.82 -20.40 -26.36
N ALA A 669 -12.22 -19.48 -27.25
CA ALA A 669 -11.34 -18.98 -28.31
C ALA A 669 -10.05 -18.30 -27.79
N TYR A 670 -10.04 -17.85 -26.52
CA TYR A 670 -8.90 -17.22 -25.84
C TYR A 670 -8.28 -18.11 -24.75
N ARG A 671 -8.68 -19.39 -24.68
CA ARG A 671 -8.22 -20.36 -23.68
C ARG A 671 -7.56 -21.59 -24.28
N ARG A 672 -6.95 -21.45 -25.44
CA ARG A 672 -6.39 -22.61 -26.20
C ARG A 672 -5.39 -23.46 -25.43
N ASP A 673 -4.60 -22.78 -24.55
CA ASP A 673 -3.58 -23.44 -23.76
C ASP A 673 -3.99 -23.61 -22.30
N ALA A 674 -5.26 -23.34 -21.94
CA ALA A 674 -5.76 -23.50 -20.60
C ALA A 674 -5.90 -24.98 -20.22
N GLY A 675 -5.73 -25.26 -18.92
CA GLY A 675 -5.99 -26.59 -18.37
C GLY A 675 -7.49 -26.86 -18.21
N LYS A 676 -7.81 -28.04 -17.69
CA LYS A 676 -9.20 -28.44 -17.44
C LYS A 676 -9.77 -27.76 -16.18
N HIS A 677 -8.90 -27.45 -15.21
CA HIS A 677 -9.30 -26.97 -13.88
C HIS A 677 -9.04 -25.48 -13.66
N THR A 678 -8.49 -24.79 -14.66
CA THR A 678 -8.10 -23.37 -14.56
C THR A 678 -8.68 -22.53 -15.66
N ASN A 679 -8.89 -21.23 -15.39
CA ASN A 679 -9.61 -20.29 -16.27
C ASN A 679 -8.71 -19.15 -16.79
N GLU A 680 -7.39 -19.36 -16.86
CA GLU A 680 -6.50 -18.38 -17.49
C GLU A 680 -6.84 -18.17 -18.96
N GLY A 681 -6.54 -16.98 -19.47
CA GLY A 681 -6.82 -16.62 -20.84
C GLY A 681 -5.75 -15.75 -21.48
N ASP A 682 -5.71 -15.80 -22.81
CA ASP A 682 -4.85 -14.96 -23.64
C ASP A 682 -5.46 -13.55 -23.78
N ILE A 683 -5.28 -12.73 -22.76
CA ILE A 683 -5.77 -11.34 -22.73
C ILE A 683 -5.18 -10.49 -23.86
N ARG A 684 -3.93 -10.77 -24.28
CA ARG A 684 -3.25 -10.04 -25.37
C ARG A 684 -3.97 -10.25 -26.69
N SER A 685 -4.29 -11.50 -27.04
CA SER A 685 -5.08 -11.79 -28.24
C SER A 685 -6.49 -11.22 -28.17
N GLY A 686 -7.11 -11.23 -26.99
CA GLY A 686 -8.40 -10.60 -26.74
C GLY A 686 -8.35 -9.08 -27.00
N PHE A 687 -7.34 -8.41 -26.47
CA PHE A 687 -7.12 -6.98 -26.64
C PHE A 687 -6.93 -6.59 -28.12
N TYR A 688 -6.05 -7.30 -28.83
CA TYR A 688 -5.79 -6.99 -30.24
C TYR A 688 -6.93 -7.43 -31.19
N ALA A 689 -7.89 -8.23 -30.73
CA ALA A 689 -9.10 -8.51 -31.52
C ALA A 689 -9.89 -7.24 -31.84
N ALA A 690 -9.88 -6.25 -30.95
CA ALA A 690 -10.53 -4.95 -31.15
C ALA A 690 -9.97 -4.13 -32.32
N TYR A 691 -8.75 -4.42 -32.78
CA TYR A 691 -8.13 -3.72 -33.93
C TYR A 691 -8.63 -4.23 -35.29
N ASN A 692 -9.29 -5.38 -35.32
CA ASN A 692 -9.94 -5.89 -36.53
C ASN A 692 -11.41 -5.44 -36.55
N ALA A 693 -11.70 -4.33 -37.22
CA ALA A 693 -13.05 -3.78 -37.33
C ALA A 693 -14.07 -4.75 -37.91
N GLN A 694 -13.66 -5.63 -38.88
CA GLN A 694 -14.53 -6.62 -39.46
C GLN A 694 -14.85 -7.78 -38.51
N GLY A 695 -13.99 -8.01 -37.52
CA GLY A 695 -14.18 -9.04 -36.50
C GLY A 695 -14.96 -8.55 -35.27
N CYS A 696 -15.39 -7.30 -35.26
CA CYS A 696 -16.12 -6.70 -34.16
C CYS A 696 -17.51 -6.21 -34.57
N GLU A 697 -18.38 -6.10 -33.60
CA GLU A 697 -19.72 -5.51 -33.69
C GLU A 697 -20.00 -4.62 -32.48
N TYR A 698 -20.97 -3.74 -32.61
CA TYR A 698 -21.41 -2.88 -31.50
C TYR A 698 -22.87 -3.17 -31.19
N ILE A 699 -23.21 -3.30 -29.92
CA ILE A 699 -24.58 -3.52 -29.47
C ILE A 699 -24.85 -2.61 -28.24
N ARG A 700 -25.94 -1.83 -28.29
CA ARG A 700 -26.33 -0.96 -27.18
C ARG A 700 -26.86 -1.77 -26.01
N LEU A 701 -26.62 -1.30 -24.77
CA LEU A 701 -27.12 -1.96 -23.56
C LEU A 701 -28.65 -2.14 -23.53
N ALA A 702 -29.39 -1.23 -24.15
CA ALA A 702 -30.85 -1.28 -24.24
C ALA A 702 -31.36 -2.13 -25.42
N ASP A 703 -30.47 -2.66 -26.30
CA ASP A 703 -30.87 -3.45 -27.45
C ASP A 703 -31.38 -4.83 -27.01
N PRO A 704 -32.59 -5.26 -27.46
CA PRO A 704 -33.13 -6.59 -27.18
C PRO A 704 -32.26 -7.74 -27.63
N GLU A 705 -31.36 -7.53 -28.60
CA GLU A 705 -30.43 -8.54 -29.08
C GLU A 705 -29.46 -9.02 -27.97
N ILE A 706 -29.08 -8.13 -27.04
CA ILE A 706 -28.29 -8.54 -25.87
C ILE A 706 -29.03 -9.60 -25.06
N ASP A 707 -30.30 -9.33 -24.70
CA ASP A 707 -31.08 -10.27 -23.89
C ASP A 707 -31.36 -11.58 -24.62
N LYS A 708 -31.57 -11.52 -25.93
CA LYS A 708 -31.74 -12.71 -26.76
C LYS A 708 -30.48 -13.59 -26.81
N ARG A 709 -29.30 -12.98 -27.00
CA ARG A 709 -28.02 -13.68 -27.00
C ARG A 709 -27.62 -14.22 -25.62
N LEU A 710 -27.90 -13.50 -24.58
CA LEU A 710 -27.68 -13.99 -23.21
C LEU A 710 -28.54 -15.22 -22.86
N LYS A 711 -29.69 -15.40 -23.54
CA LYS A 711 -30.60 -16.53 -23.33
C LYS A 711 -30.30 -17.73 -24.25
N ASN A 712 -30.02 -17.47 -25.51
CA ASN A 712 -29.99 -18.47 -26.58
C ASN A 712 -28.62 -18.59 -27.30
N GLY A 713 -27.64 -17.75 -26.95
CA GLY A 713 -26.37 -17.63 -27.67
C GLY A 713 -26.48 -16.91 -29.03
N PRO A 714 -25.38 -16.71 -29.72
CA PRO A 714 -24.02 -17.00 -29.30
C PRO A 714 -23.56 -16.12 -28.14
N GLU A 715 -22.55 -16.58 -27.36
CA GLU A 715 -22.02 -15.83 -26.23
C GLU A 715 -21.55 -14.44 -26.64
N LEU A 716 -21.78 -13.47 -25.73
CA LEU A 716 -21.27 -12.12 -25.87
C LEU A 716 -19.84 -12.08 -25.33
N VAL A 717 -18.89 -11.66 -26.14
CA VAL A 717 -17.47 -11.60 -25.73
C VAL A 717 -16.96 -10.17 -25.89
N SER A 718 -16.41 -9.61 -24.81
CA SER A 718 -15.88 -8.26 -24.83
C SER A 718 -14.64 -8.14 -25.72
N ALA A 719 -14.59 -7.10 -26.55
CA ALA A 719 -13.41 -6.74 -27.31
C ALA A 719 -12.58 -5.65 -26.61
N ASN A 720 -13.16 -4.92 -25.65
CA ASN A 720 -12.55 -3.80 -24.95
C ASN A 720 -12.51 -4.03 -23.43
N PHE A 721 -11.60 -3.29 -22.77
CA PHE A 721 -11.79 -2.98 -21.36
C PHE A 721 -12.96 -2.01 -21.20
N VAL A 722 -13.89 -2.33 -20.30
CA VAL A 722 -14.97 -1.41 -19.91
C VAL A 722 -14.78 -1.06 -18.43
N ILE A 723 -14.50 0.22 -18.16
CA ILE A 723 -14.09 0.69 -16.82
C ILE A 723 -14.99 1.85 -16.42
N PRO A 724 -16.02 1.62 -15.61
CA PRO A 724 -16.82 2.69 -15.03
C PRO A 724 -16.09 3.37 -13.87
N TYR A 725 -16.34 4.65 -13.66
CA TYR A 725 -15.87 5.41 -12.52
C TYR A 725 -17.04 6.01 -11.74
N PRO A 726 -17.42 5.49 -10.56
CA PRO A 726 -16.93 4.29 -9.87
C PRO A 726 -17.33 2.97 -10.56
N PRO A 727 -16.72 1.83 -10.23
CA PRO A 727 -15.73 1.57 -9.17
C PRO A 727 -14.27 1.77 -9.57
N GLY A 728 -13.94 2.00 -10.85
CA GLY A 728 -12.58 2.30 -11.31
C GLY A 728 -11.70 1.09 -11.60
N PHE A 729 -12.24 -0.13 -11.60
CA PHE A 729 -11.61 -1.33 -12.14
C PHE A 729 -12.38 -1.84 -13.37
N PRO A 730 -11.77 -2.63 -14.27
CA PRO A 730 -12.45 -3.15 -15.44
C PRO A 730 -13.56 -4.13 -15.07
N ILE A 731 -14.81 -3.82 -15.42
CA ILE A 731 -15.94 -4.76 -15.30
C ILE A 731 -16.01 -5.72 -16.49
N MET A 732 -15.46 -5.33 -17.64
CA MET A 732 -15.25 -6.19 -18.79
C MET A 732 -13.78 -6.14 -19.20
N VAL A 733 -13.24 -7.31 -19.51
CA VAL A 733 -11.85 -7.50 -19.96
C VAL A 733 -11.91 -8.12 -21.35
N PRO A 734 -11.04 -7.71 -22.31
CA PRO A 734 -11.02 -8.28 -23.64
C PRO A 734 -10.87 -9.81 -23.63
N GLY A 735 -11.72 -10.49 -24.38
CA GLY A 735 -11.75 -11.95 -24.46
C GLY A 735 -12.61 -12.63 -23.39
N GLN A 736 -13.17 -11.89 -22.41
CA GLN A 736 -14.09 -12.45 -21.43
C GLN A 736 -15.53 -12.51 -21.94
N VAL A 737 -16.23 -13.57 -21.54
CA VAL A 737 -17.68 -13.72 -21.75
C VAL A 737 -18.42 -12.72 -20.86
N ILE A 738 -19.38 -12.05 -21.47
CA ILE A 738 -20.25 -11.11 -20.76
C ILE A 738 -21.47 -11.87 -20.26
N THR A 739 -21.68 -11.89 -18.96
CA THR A 739 -22.79 -12.58 -18.30
C THR A 739 -24.01 -11.68 -18.16
N ARG A 740 -25.15 -12.29 -17.79
CA ARG A 740 -26.38 -11.55 -17.50
C ARG A 740 -26.18 -10.57 -16.33
N GLU A 741 -25.51 -11.05 -15.30
CA GLU A 741 -25.23 -10.23 -14.09
C GLU A 741 -24.39 -9.00 -14.46
N THR A 742 -23.43 -9.14 -15.36
CA THR A 742 -22.62 -8.02 -15.87
C THR A 742 -23.48 -6.97 -16.59
N ILE A 743 -24.39 -7.41 -17.47
CA ILE A 743 -25.30 -6.50 -18.19
C ILE A 743 -26.28 -5.83 -17.23
N ASP A 744 -26.87 -6.59 -16.30
CA ASP A 744 -27.82 -6.06 -15.32
C ASP A 744 -27.13 -5.06 -14.38
N PHE A 745 -25.90 -5.34 -13.97
CA PHE A 745 -25.07 -4.40 -13.21
C PHE A 745 -24.80 -3.12 -14.01
N MET A 746 -24.39 -3.24 -15.27
CA MET A 746 -24.15 -2.09 -16.15
C MET A 746 -25.40 -1.22 -16.36
N ARG A 747 -26.58 -1.84 -16.54
CA ARG A 747 -27.86 -1.14 -16.69
C ARG A 747 -28.28 -0.35 -15.45
N LYS A 748 -27.84 -0.83 -14.26
CA LYS A 748 -28.13 -0.20 -12.96
C LYS A 748 -27.07 0.82 -12.53
N LEU A 749 -25.92 0.90 -13.25
CA LEU A 749 -24.90 1.90 -12.96
C LEU A 749 -25.40 3.29 -13.36
N ASP A 750 -25.45 4.18 -12.38
CA ASP A 750 -25.66 5.62 -12.61
C ASP A 750 -24.31 6.34 -12.71
N VAL A 751 -23.56 6.05 -13.79
CA VAL A 751 -22.21 6.56 -14.01
C VAL A 751 -22.13 7.34 -15.30
N LYS A 752 -21.60 8.55 -15.23
CA LYS A 752 -21.46 9.44 -16.40
C LYS A 752 -20.25 9.11 -17.27
N GLU A 753 -19.21 8.54 -16.69
CA GLU A 753 -17.94 8.28 -17.36
C GLU A 753 -17.63 6.79 -17.34
N ILE A 754 -17.73 6.14 -18.49
CA ILE A 754 -17.42 4.72 -18.67
C ILE A 754 -16.41 4.62 -19.81
N HIS A 755 -15.14 4.35 -19.47
CA HIS A 755 -14.13 4.11 -20.48
C HIS A 755 -14.40 2.78 -21.20
N GLY A 756 -14.26 2.80 -22.53
CA GLY A 756 -14.47 1.61 -23.38
C GLY A 756 -15.91 1.28 -23.74
N TYR A 757 -16.87 2.12 -23.32
CA TYR A 757 -18.26 2.07 -23.73
C TYR A 757 -18.58 3.30 -24.59
N ASP A 758 -19.08 3.07 -25.78
CA ASP A 758 -19.56 4.15 -26.66
C ASP A 758 -21.06 4.42 -26.42
N ALA A 759 -21.41 5.64 -26.06
CA ALA A 759 -22.80 6.01 -25.74
C ALA A 759 -23.73 5.92 -26.97
N ALA A 760 -23.20 6.12 -28.18
CA ALA A 760 -23.96 6.08 -29.42
C ALA A 760 -24.04 4.65 -30.01
N GLU A 761 -22.94 3.92 -30.00
CA GLU A 761 -22.84 2.60 -30.64
C GLU A 761 -23.04 1.43 -29.66
N GLY A 762 -22.60 1.58 -28.39
CA GLY A 762 -22.76 0.58 -27.35
C GLY A 762 -21.47 -0.17 -26.98
N LEU A 763 -21.64 -1.43 -26.57
CA LEU A 763 -20.54 -2.33 -26.23
C LEU A 763 -19.86 -2.83 -27.50
N LYS A 764 -18.53 -2.77 -27.54
CA LYS A 764 -17.74 -3.39 -28.60
C LYS A 764 -17.50 -4.87 -28.27
N LEU A 765 -18.02 -5.73 -29.13
CA LEU A 765 -18.01 -7.18 -28.96
C LEU A 765 -17.23 -7.85 -30.08
N VAL A 766 -16.63 -9.02 -29.79
CA VAL A 766 -16.06 -9.88 -30.81
C VAL A 766 -17.19 -10.65 -31.49
N ARG A 767 -17.25 -10.62 -32.83
CA ARG A 767 -18.28 -11.31 -33.60
C ARG A 767 -18.19 -12.84 -33.46
N ALA A 768 -19.32 -13.49 -33.45
CA ALA A 768 -19.41 -14.95 -33.30
C ALA A 768 -18.62 -15.71 -34.35
N ASP A 769 -18.67 -15.28 -35.65
CA ASP A 769 -17.91 -15.90 -36.75
C ASP A 769 -16.38 -15.73 -36.58
N ALA A 770 -15.93 -14.64 -35.99
CA ALA A 770 -14.53 -14.40 -35.67
C ALA A 770 -14.04 -15.30 -34.51
N LEU A 771 -14.91 -15.58 -33.53
CA LEU A 771 -14.62 -16.50 -32.43
C LEU A 771 -14.46 -17.95 -32.93
N VAL A 772 -15.34 -18.42 -33.82
CA VAL A 772 -15.24 -19.76 -34.43
C VAL A 772 -13.94 -19.94 -35.21
N LYS A 773 -13.56 -18.96 -36.04
CA LYS A 773 -12.28 -18.99 -36.77
C LYS A 773 -11.06 -19.05 -35.88
N ARG A 774 -11.13 -18.45 -34.70
CA ARG A 774 -10.06 -18.49 -33.70
C ARG A 774 -10.02 -19.81 -32.93
N ALA A 775 -11.14 -20.48 -32.73
CA ALA A 775 -11.23 -21.77 -32.06
C ALA A 775 -10.69 -22.93 -32.93
N GLU A 776 -10.64 -22.79 -34.26
CA GLU A 776 -10.06 -23.80 -35.15
C GLU A 776 -8.54 -23.94 -34.91
N PRO A 777 -8.02 -25.18 -34.81
CA PRO A 777 -6.58 -25.40 -34.68
C PRO A 777 -5.86 -24.79 -35.90
N ALA A 778 -4.79 -24.03 -35.61
CA ALA A 778 -3.96 -23.44 -36.66
C ALA A 778 -3.48 -24.55 -37.59
N LYS A 779 -3.99 -24.60 -38.83
CA LYS A 779 -3.43 -25.45 -39.87
C LYS A 779 -1.94 -25.19 -39.91
N LYS A 780 -1.11 -26.22 -39.65
CA LYS A 780 0.35 -26.11 -39.76
C LYS A 780 0.66 -25.42 -41.09
N ARG A 781 1.10 -24.19 -41.07
CA ARG A 781 1.75 -23.55 -42.20
C ARG A 781 3.03 -24.35 -42.42
N VAL A 782 2.97 -25.30 -43.35
CA VAL A 782 4.17 -25.91 -43.92
C VAL A 782 4.91 -24.78 -44.59
N ALA A 783 6.12 -24.51 -44.11
CA ALA A 783 7.02 -23.50 -44.61
C ALA A 783 7.43 -23.77 -46.04
#